data_bd3a680cc390171dce4dff6c1fadb31d
#
_entry.id   bd3a680cc390171dce4dff6c1fadb31d
#
_cell.length_a   1.000
_cell.length_b   1.000
_cell.length_c   1.000
_cell.angle_alpha   90.00
_cell.angle_beta   90.00
_cell.angle_gamma   90.00
#
_symmetry.space_group_name_H-M   'P 1'
#
loop_
_entity.id
_entity.type
_entity.pdbx_description
1 polymer ?
#
loop_
_entity_poly.entity_id
_entity_poly.type
_entity_poly.pdbx_seq_one_letter_code
_entity_poly.pdbx_strand_id
1 'polypeptide(L)'
;MKWKIFLAACVNFFLITFPGNIIGCGPEADPYDYYTSFFDNDLSAVKGYRPFYYTGYTFLYDDKEPADPSEVIAGEWASYGSITPVKDVARFVNKFNRKDINTLYFHIEKNQPLTIPDSVKNNAMTDYFIKSRDLEALGYILYAKQVEPYVGGNAEDWEPVKRDSVKMGMLAKNGIQLYKAAKTDLFRLKYGYQVLRLYHYSGNYPAVISFYDEIQSNPTQSILQQLCLSLKAGALFHLKKKEEAAWLFSKAFASTPVKRISNYISFNWTIDSNFNKERYLSWCKNNSEKANMLALFALGSPHNDIQSLKDIYSLDPASPQLEILTIREVNKLEEKYLAPSLYREQQDKKIYYSWTYEGEDSIYNESRKEAEQLHEFLHKASQNSRVKDAGLFEVAAAYTAYMIKDYPAARKYLSLADKMSLSQKIRDQWAMTNLLVTLNEKEKIDPSFEEEILPSIQWLEAKAKKNDDWKKFYRNLMIEVISKKYHKQGAIYKEALSIGASDWVYSGKSYGWGAGIEFLRNNLSIKDVHELYNLMQKTQPGKFEQYLVSHNSIRKSDVIDFSGTAYLREYDFVNAIEWLKKSPGNKKTINTNPFIDLTYDREEQFASEAKFSITKSAFAEEMLRLQKAAETDKANAAKYYFKMANGFYNITFYGHAWQLVQYYRTGSDGYFIPKDANTFQKEYYGCYTAEKYFQKAMEASTDKNFKARCFFMMAKCSQKQVRRPQYEDFGDKYNEYEAADKAYWPKFKNNKYFPELVKNYNATPFYKQAFNTCSYLRDFIKKK
;
A
#
# COMPACT_ATOMS: atom_id res chain seq x y z
N MET A 1 30.56 -40.37 -10.70
CA MET A 1 29.43 -39.88 -11.51
C MET A 1 28.06 -40.10 -10.84
N LYS A 2 27.77 -41.28 -10.27
CA LYS A 2 26.48 -41.58 -9.60
C LYS A 2 26.13 -40.68 -8.40
N TRP A 3 27.09 -40.23 -7.61
CA TRP A 3 26.87 -39.34 -6.45
C TRP A 3 26.49 -37.89 -6.83
N LYS A 4 27.02 -37.37 -7.95
CA LYS A 4 26.67 -36.03 -8.44
C LYS A 4 25.25 -35.97 -9.02
N ILE A 5 24.79 -37.07 -9.61
CA ILE A 5 23.41 -37.21 -10.13
C ILE A 5 22.41 -37.33 -8.96
N PHE A 6 22.79 -38.04 -7.87
CA PHE A 6 21.96 -38.17 -6.68
C PHE A 6 21.83 -36.81 -5.94
N LEU A 7 22.92 -36.05 -5.83
CA LEU A 7 22.87 -34.71 -5.24
C LEU A 7 22.02 -33.73 -6.08
N ALA A 8 22.14 -33.79 -7.41
CA ALA A 8 21.32 -32.96 -8.31
C ALA A 8 19.83 -33.35 -8.27
N ALA A 9 19.52 -34.63 -8.11
CA ALA A 9 18.15 -35.13 -7.94
C ALA A 9 17.56 -34.71 -6.58
N CYS A 10 18.35 -34.73 -5.50
CA CYS A 10 17.91 -34.26 -4.18
C CYS A 10 17.70 -32.76 -4.14
N VAL A 11 18.54 -31.94 -4.80
CA VAL A 11 18.36 -30.48 -4.90
C VAL A 11 17.11 -30.12 -5.71
N ASN A 12 16.86 -30.82 -6.83
CA ASN A 12 15.64 -30.62 -7.60
C ASN A 12 14.39 -31.12 -6.87
N PHE A 13 14.46 -32.18 -6.09
CA PHE A 13 13.35 -32.67 -5.27
C PHE A 13 13.04 -31.68 -4.12
N PHE A 14 14.05 -31.04 -3.51
CA PHE A 14 13.86 -30.02 -2.50
C PHE A 14 13.26 -28.73 -3.09
N LEU A 15 13.57 -28.37 -4.34
CA LEU A 15 12.97 -27.22 -5.04
C LEU A 15 11.51 -27.47 -5.47
N ILE A 16 11.10 -28.74 -5.64
CA ILE A 16 9.72 -29.10 -6.03
C ILE A 16 8.82 -29.32 -4.81
N THR A 17 9.36 -29.69 -3.65
CA THR A 17 8.56 -29.98 -2.43
C THR A 17 8.34 -28.80 -1.50
N PHE A 18 9.02 -27.67 -1.70
CA PHE A 18 8.65 -26.40 -1.12
C PHE A 18 8.14 -25.49 -2.26
N PRO A 19 6.84 -25.36 -2.46
CA PRO A 19 6.31 -24.20 -3.14
C PRO A 19 6.61 -23.03 -2.20
N GLY A 20 7.82 -22.49 -2.29
CA GLY A 20 8.08 -21.15 -1.82
C GLY A 20 7.06 -20.29 -2.55
N ASN A 21 6.20 -19.60 -1.84
CA ASN A 21 5.47 -18.50 -2.41
C ASN A 21 6.51 -17.66 -3.14
N ILE A 22 6.54 -17.78 -4.46
CA ILE A 22 7.22 -16.80 -5.31
C ILE A 22 6.35 -15.55 -5.13
N ILE A 23 6.68 -14.76 -4.11
CA ILE A 23 6.17 -13.41 -3.96
C ILE A 23 6.83 -12.65 -5.11
N GLY A 24 6.16 -12.64 -6.25
CA GLY A 24 6.48 -11.72 -7.31
C GLY A 24 6.34 -10.30 -6.76
N CYS A 25 7.34 -9.46 -7.00
CA CYS A 25 7.37 -8.01 -6.77
C CYS A 25 6.59 -7.54 -5.54
N GLY A 26 7.09 -7.77 -4.32
CA GLY A 26 6.60 -7.18 -3.08
C GLY A 26 5.10 -7.39 -2.74
N PRO A 27 4.67 -7.22 -1.51
CA PRO A 27 3.26 -7.20 -1.20
C PRO A 27 2.62 -6.02 -1.96
N GLU A 28 1.46 -6.25 -2.60
CA GLU A 28 0.64 -5.15 -3.14
C GLU A 28 0.41 -4.14 -2.02
N ALA A 29 0.73 -2.87 -2.32
CA ALA A 29 0.47 -1.81 -1.36
C ALA A 29 -1.04 -1.71 -1.16
N ASP A 30 -1.46 -1.62 0.09
CA ASP A 30 -2.87 -1.36 0.42
C ASP A 30 -3.30 -0.05 -0.27
N PRO A 31 -4.46 0.00 -0.92
CA PRO A 31 -4.97 1.21 -1.58
C PRO A 31 -4.93 2.47 -0.71
N TYR A 32 -5.11 2.32 0.61
CA TYR A 32 -4.97 3.42 1.57
C TYR A 32 -3.53 3.91 1.75
N ASP A 33 -2.52 3.18 1.29
CA ASP A 33 -1.13 3.65 1.32
C ASP A 33 -0.82 4.65 0.20
N TYR A 34 -1.71 4.77 -0.80
CA TYR A 34 -1.54 5.71 -1.92
C TYR A 34 -1.97 7.15 -1.60
N TYR A 35 -2.70 7.37 -0.50
CA TYR A 35 -3.09 8.72 -0.08
C TYR A 35 -3.27 8.83 1.43
N THR A 36 -3.23 10.07 1.95
CA THR A 36 -3.42 10.33 3.38
C THR A 36 -4.90 10.25 3.73
N SER A 37 -5.25 9.31 4.58
CA SER A 37 -6.60 9.08 5.10
C SER A 37 -6.64 9.16 6.62
N PHE A 38 -7.79 9.62 7.16
CA PHE A 38 -8.14 9.63 8.57
C PHE A 38 -9.60 9.22 8.80
N PHE A 39 -10.33 8.86 7.75
CA PHE A 39 -11.72 8.44 7.82
C PHE A 39 -11.82 6.94 7.56
N ASP A 40 -12.30 6.20 8.57
CA ASP A 40 -12.41 4.75 8.52
C ASP A 40 -13.44 4.33 7.45
N ASN A 41 -13.07 3.40 6.60
CA ASN A 41 -13.95 2.88 5.56
C ASN A 41 -14.94 1.83 6.08
N ASP A 42 -14.72 1.27 7.27
CA ASP A 42 -15.55 0.21 7.87
C ASP A 42 -16.52 0.76 8.95
N LEU A 43 -17.06 1.96 8.74
CA LEU A 43 -17.97 2.61 9.70
C LEU A 43 -19.40 2.08 9.62
N SER A 44 -19.88 1.63 8.45
CA SER A 44 -21.25 1.21 8.27
C SER A 44 -21.58 -0.07 9.06
N ALA A 45 -22.75 -0.06 9.67
CA ALA A 45 -23.33 -1.24 10.33
C ALA A 45 -24.00 -2.21 9.34
N VAL A 46 -24.16 -1.84 8.07
CA VAL A 46 -24.85 -2.62 7.06
C VAL A 46 -24.02 -3.82 6.63
N LYS A 47 -24.45 -4.99 7.06
CA LYS A 47 -23.73 -6.25 6.76
C LYS A 47 -23.69 -6.56 5.27
N GLY A 48 -22.58 -7.14 4.84
CA GLY A 48 -22.41 -7.66 3.48
C GLY A 48 -22.08 -6.61 2.42
N TYR A 49 -21.70 -5.39 2.81
CA TYR A 49 -21.23 -4.36 1.89
C TYR A 49 -19.73 -4.08 2.02
N ARG A 50 -19.01 -4.78 2.89
CA ARG A 50 -17.57 -4.54 3.10
C ARG A 50 -16.73 -4.52 1.81
N PRO A 51 -16.95 -5.41 0.80
CA PRO A 51 -16.21 -5.35 -0.46
C PRO A 51 -16.39 -4.04 -1.23
N PHE A 52 -17.44 -3.26 -0.90
CA PHE A 52 -17.77 -2.01 -1.57
C PHE A 52 -17.38 -0.76 -0.79
N TYR A 53 -16.73 -0.90 0.38
CA TYR A 53 -16.41 0.25 1.24
C TYR A 53 -15.42 1.18 0.58
N TYR A 54 -14.43 0.68 -0.10
CA TYR A 54 -13.58 1.54 -0.90
C TYR A 54 -13.07 0.87 -2.16
N THR A 55 -13.00 1.70 -3.13
CA THR A 55 -12.31 1.94 -4.38
C THR A 55 -12.25 0.78 -5.34
N GLY A 56 -11.99 1.14 -6.59
CA GLY A 56 -11.80 0.25 -7.71
C GLY A 56 -10.72 -0.82 -7.56
N TYR A 57 -9.97 -0.86 -6.46
CA TYR A 57 -8.92 -1.87 -6.30
C TYR A 57 -9.30 -3.00 -5.35
N THR A 58 -9.92 -2.73 -4.20
CA THR A 58 -10.04 -3.72 -3.14
C THR A 58 -11.07 -4.80 -3.43
N PHE A 59 -12.30 -4.44 -3.86
CA PHE A 59 -13.35 -5.44 -4.06
C PHE A 59 -13.24 -6.18 -5.40
N LEU A 60 -12.58 -5.60 -6.40
CA LEU A 60 -12.38 -6.25 -7.71
C LEU A 60 -11.38 -7.41 -7.63
N TYR A 61 -10.46 -7.38 -6.67
CA TYR A 61 -9.42 -8.38 -6.49
C TYR A 61 -9.64 -9.28 -5.27
N ASP A 62 -10.53 -8.90 -4.34
CA ASP A 62 -10.95 -9.76 -3.24
C ASP A 62 -12.23 -10.51 -3.64
N ASP A 63 -12.07 -11.63 -4.34
CA ASP A 63 -13.14 -12.45 -4.92
C ASP A 63 -14.06 -13.13 -3.88
N LYS A 64 -13.99 -12.74 -2.61
CA LYS A 64 -14.80 -13.31 -1.56
C LYS A 64 -16.14 -12.62 -1.47
N GLU A 65 -17.18 -13.36 -1.86
CA GLU A 65 -18.57 -12.95 -1.61
C GLU A 65 -18.80 -12.69 -0.12
N PRO A 66 -19.60 -11.67 0.24
CA PRO A 66 -19.89 -11.36 1.64
C PRO A 66 -20.60 -12.49 2.41
N ALA A 67 -21.25 -13.40 1.71
CA ALA A 67 -21.83 -14.62 2.26
C ALA A 67 -21.69 -15.77 1.27
N ASP A 68 -21.22 -16.92 1.74
CA ASP A 68 -21.10 -18.13 0.93
C ASP A 68 -22.51 -18.76 0.73
N PRO A 69 -22.97 -18.93 -0.54
CA PRO A 69 -24.22 -19.61 -0.84
C PRO A 69 -24.34 -21.01 -0.19
N SER A 70 -23.23 -21.75 -0.13
CA SER A 70 -23.23 -23.13 0.40
C SER A 70 -23.44 -23.16 1.91
N GLU A 71 -22.92 -22.17 2.64
CA GLU A 71 -23.14 -22.04 4.08
C GLU A 71 -24.58 -21.62 4.40
N VAL A 72 -25.12 -20.66 3.64
CA VAL A 72 -26.51 -20.21 3.81
C VAL A 72 -27.51 -21.36 3.52
N ILE A 73 -27.30 -22.11 2.43
CA ILE A 73 -28.10 -23.27 2.08
C ILE A 73 -27.96 -24.37 3.14
N ALA A 74 -26.79 -24.60 3.70
CA ALA A 74 -26.60 -25.55 4.80
C ALA A 74 -27.34 -25.10 6.07
N GLY A 75 -27.38 -23.79 6.35
CA GLY A 75 -28.20 -23.22 7.44
C GLY A 75 -29.69 -23.46 7.24
N GLU A 76 -30.23 -23.27 6.02
CA GLU A 76 -31.63 -23.60 5.69
C GLU A 76 -31.93 -25.09 5.88
N TRP A 77 -31.00 -25.98 5.47
CA TRP A 77 -31.14 -27.41 5.71
C TRP A 77 -31.11 -27.79 7.21
N ALA A 78 -30.21 -27.14 7.97
CA ALA A 78 -30.14 -27.33 9.41
C ALA A 78 -31.45 -26.93 10.09
N SER A 79 -32.03 -25.80 9.69
CA SER A 79 -33.33 -25.33 10.17
C SER A 79 -34.48 -26.27 9.78
N TYR A 80 -34.48 -26.80 8.55
CA TYR A 80 -35.46 -27.74 8.06
C TYR A 80 -35.58 -29.01 8.93
N GLY A 81 -34.45 -29.61 9.25
CA GLY A 81 -34.41 -30.85 10.06
C GLY A 81 -34.13 -30.62 11.55
N SER A 82 -34.05 -29.37 12.02
CA SER A 82 -33.55 -29.02 13.38
C SER A 82 -32.23 -29.72 13.71
N ILE A 83 -31.30 -29.73 12.75
CA ILE A 83 -30.03 -30.50 12.80
C ILE A 83 -28.92 -29.63 13.35
N THR A 84 -28.19 -30.15 14.34
CA THR A 84 -27.03 -29.52 14.93
C THR A 84 -25.87 -30.52 15.05
N PRO A 85 -24.64 -30.10 14.83
CA PRO A 85 -24.20 -28.77 14.44
C PRO A 85 -24.33 -28.48 12.93
N VAL A 86 -24.53 -27.23 12.51
CA VAL A 86 -24.67 -26.82 11.11
C VAL A 86 -23.53 -27.26 10.24
N LYS A 87 -22.31 -27.35 10.78
CA LYS A 87 -21.12 -27.85 10.06
C LYS A 87 -21.28 -29.28 9.53
N ASP A 88 -22.04 -30.12 10.22
CA ASP A 88 -22.29 -31.49 9.77
C ASP A 88 -23.24 -31.48 8.57
N VAL A 89 -24.22 -30.59 8.59
CA VAL A 89 -25.15 -30.37 7.46
C VAL A 89 -24.36 -29.85 6.24
N ALA A 90 -23.52 -28.83 6.45
CA ALA A 90 -22.65 -28.30 5.38
C ALA A 90 -21.73 -29.39 4.78
N ARG A 91 -21.16 -30.24 5.64
CA ARG A 91 -20.33 -31.37 5.20
C ARG A 91 -21.14 -32.38 4.39
N PHE A 92 -22.34 -32.75 4.84
CA PHE A 92 -23.23 -33.68 4.15
C PHE A 92 -23.62 -33.16 2.76
N VAL A 93 -24.15 -31.93 2.70
CA VAL A 93 -24.67 -31.35 1.46
C VAL A 93 -23.54 -31.05 0.46
N ASN A 94 -22.39 -30.52 0.92
CA ASN A 94 -21.37 -30.01 0.01
C ASN A 94 -20.21 -30.99 -0.24
N LYS A 95 -19.88 -31.90 0.73
CA LYS A 95 -18.63 -32.70 0.64
C LYS A 95 -18.88 -34.18 0.44
N PHE A 96 -20.02 -34.74 0.87
CA PHE A 96 -20.26 -36.16 0.68
C PHE A 96 -20.55 -36.48 -0.78
N ASN A 97 -20.04 -37.62 -1.22
CA ASN A 97 -20.21 -38.07 -2.59
C ASN A 97 -21.58 -38.71 -2.82
N ARG A 98 -22.00 -38.72 -4.07
CA ARG A 98 -23.32 -39.29 -4.47
C ARG A 98 -23.44 -40.76 -4.12
N LYS A 99 -22.39 -41.58 -4.17
CA LYS A 99 -22.42 -43.03 -3.91
C LYS A 99 -22.87 -43.31 -2.47
N ASP A 100 -22.24 -42.60 -1.51
CA ASP A 100 -22.53 -42.79 -0.09
C ASP A 100 -23.95 -42.33 0.25
N ILE A 101 -24.40 -41.22 -0.30
CA ILE A 101 -25.79 -40.74 -0.13
C ILE A 101 -26.78 -41.68 -0.76
N ASN A 102 -26.48 -42.30 -1.90
CA ASN A 102 -27.33 -43.28 -2.55
C ASN A 102 -27.43 -44.57 -1.73
N THR A 103 -26.31 -45.01 -1.11
CA THR A 103 -26.33 -46.16 -0.18
C THR A 103 -27.20 -45.88 1.03
N LEU A 104 -27.18 -44.67 1.59
CA LEU A 104 -28.03 -44.24 2.67
C LEU A 104 -29.52 -44.25 2.22
N TYR A 105 -29.84 -43.76 1.02
CA TYR A 105 -31.16 -43.75 0.46
C TYR A 105 -31.76 -45.17 0.39
N PHE A 106 -31.05 -46.14 -0.20
CA PHE A 106 -31.52 -47.52 -0.31
C PHE A 106 -31.54 -48.25 1.03
N HIS A 107 -30.67 -47.88 1.98
CA HIS A 107 -30.79 -48.38 3.35
C HIS A 107 -32.16 -47.99 3.96
N ILE A 108 -32.55 -46.72 3.83
CA ILE A 108 -33.80 -46.21 4.40
C ILE A 108 -35.02 -46.70 3.64
N GLU A 109 -34.96 -46.77 2.30
CA GLU A 109 -36.07 -47.18 1.45
C GLU A 109 -36.33 -48.70 1.50
N LYS A 110 -35.22 -49.52 1.39
CA LYS A 110 -35.28 -50.96 1.15
C LYS A 110 -34.65 -51.78 2.24
N ASN A 111 -34.27 -51.19 3.37
CA ASN A 111 -33.53 -51.85 4.47
C ASN A 111 -32.26 -52.60 4.02
N GLN A 112 -31.58 -52.10 2.97
CA GLN A 112 -30.28 -52.65 2.53
C GLN A 112 -29.18 -52.36 3.57
N PRO A 113 -28.13 -53.18 3.63
CA PRO A 113 -27.02 -52.90 4.54
C PRO A 113 -26.39 -51.51 4.33
N LEU A 114 -26.13 -50.78 5.43
CA LEU A 114 -25.54 -49.46 5.39
C LEU A 114 -24.02 -49.54 5.40
N THR A 115 -23.43 -49.66 4.22
CA THR A 115 -21.97 -49.70 4.04
C THR A 115 -21.47 -48.36 3.54
N ILE A 116 -21.18 -47.46 4.47
CA ILE A 116 -20.64 -46.09 4.23
C ILE A 116 -19.49 -45.79 5.15
N PRO A 117 -18.58 -44.84 4.80
CA PRO A 117 -17.46 -44.45 5.64
C PRO A 117 -17.94 -43.92 7.01
N ASP A 118 -17.12 -44.13 8.04
CA ASP A 118 -17.42 -43.67 9.41
C ASP A 118 -17.65 -42.16 9.46
N SER A 119 -16.96 -41.40 8.64
CA SER A 119 -17.13 -39.93 8.54
C SER A 119 -18.51 -39.52 8.00
N VAL A 120 -19.18 -40.38 7.25
CA VAL A 120 -20.56 -40.18 6.77
C VAL A 120 -21.53 -40.76 7.78
N LYS A 121 -21.23 -41.92 8.37
CA LYS A 121 -22.05 -42.58 9.38
C LYS A 121 -22.21 -41.75 10.64
N ASN A 122 -21.12 -41.14 11.13
CA ASN A 122 -21.08 -40.33 12.35
C ASN A 122 -21.39 -38.84 12.06
N ASN A 123 -22.36 -38.55 11.22
CA ASN A 123 -22.78 -37.22 10.83
C ASN A 123 -24.21 -36.95 11.25
N ALA A 124 -24.48 -35.82 11.92
CA ALA A 124 -25.80 -35.48 12.44
C ALA A 124 -26.92 -35.47 11.38
N MET A 125 -26.60 -35.12 10.14
CA MET A 125 -27.60 -35.15 9.05
C MET A 125 -27.89 -36.58 8.56
N THR A 126 -26.90 -37.48 8.63
CA THR A 126 -27.10 -38.92 8.37
C THR A 126 -28.03 -39.52 9.43
N ASP A 127 -27.78 -39.22 10.71
CA ASP A 127 -28.68 -39.64 11.81
C ASP A 127 -30.10 -39.11 11.65
N TYR A 128 -30.24 -37.84 11.24
CA TYR A 128 -31.55 -37.27 10.93
C TYR A 128 -32.30 -38.11 9.88
N PHE A 129 -31.67 -38.41 8.74
CA PHE A 129 -32.31 -39.20 7.67
C PHE A 129 -32.65 -40.62 8.09
N ILE A 130 -31.82 -41.28 8.88
CA ILE A 130 -32.11 -42.64 9.41
C ILE A 130 -33.35 -42.59 10.33
N LYS A 131 -33.43 -41.58 11.19
CA LYS A 131 -34.53 -41.44 12.16
C LYS A 131 -35.82 -40.96 11.50
N SER A 132 -35.76 -39.93 10.68
CA SER A 132 -36.96 -39.33 10.06
C SER A 132 -37.51 -40.10 8.87
N ARG A 133 -36.69 -40.92 8.21
CA ARG A 133 -36.96 -41.62 6.95
C ARG A 133 -37.48 -40.68 5.85
N ASP A 134 -36.95 -39.43 5.82
CA ASP A 134 -37.36 -38.40 4.86
C ASP A 134 -36.74 -38.66 3.49
N LEU A 135 -37.39 -39.52 2.72
CA LEU A 135 -36.95 -39.91 1.37
C LEU A 135 -37.13 -38.79 0.33
N GLU A 136 -38.06 -37.82 0.56
CA GLU A 136 -38.20 -36.69 -0.35
C GLU A 136 -36.99 -35.78 -0.28
N ALA A 137 -36.57 -35.41 0.93
CA ALA A 137 -35.40 -34.57 1.15
C ALA A 137 -34.09 -35.24 0.68
N LEU A 138 -33.92 -36.53 1.01
CA LEU A 138 -32.71 -37.27 0.59
C LEU A 138 -32.67 -37.49 -0.93
N GLY A 139 -33.84 -37.75 -1.55
CA GLY A 139 -33.96 -37.85 -3.01
C GLY A 139 -33.65 -36.58 -3.74
N TYR A 140 -34.07 -35.41 -3.17
CA TYR A 140 -33.63 -34.12 -3.71
C TYR A 140 -32.12 -33.96 -3.65
N ILE A 141 -31.45 -34.30 -2.53
CA ILE A 141 -30.00 -34.17 -2.42
C ILE A 141 -29.30 -35.06 -3.45
N LEU A 142 -29.77 -36.28 -3.67
CA LEU A 142 -29.28 -37.15 -4.72
C LEU A 142 -29.39 -36.56 -6.12
N TYR A 143 -30.52 -35.93 -6.42
CA TYR A 143 -30.73 -35.24 -7.69
C TYR A 143 -29.77 -34.03 -7.80
N ALA A 144 -29.64 -33.20 -6.75
CA ALA A 144 -28.71 -32.08 -6.73
C ALA A 144 -27.27 -32.52 -6.96
N LYS A 145 -26.85 -33.65 -6.37
CA LYS A 145 -25.52 -34.25 -6.61
C LYS A 145 -25.33 -34.78 -8.05
N GLN A 146 -26.41 -35.11 -8.76
CA GLN A 146 -26.32 -35.44 -10.19
C GLN A 146 -26.15 -34.19 -11.06
N VAL A 147 -26.71 -33.08 -10.66
CA VAL A 147 -26.66 -31.80 -11.36
C VAL A 147 -25.31 -31.09 -11.13
N GLU A 148 -24.75 -31.20 -9.92
CA GLU A 148 -23.53 -30.47 -9.46
C GLU A 148 -22.38 -30.46 -10.47
N PRO A 149 -21.96 -31.57 -11.10
CA PRO A 149 -20.84 -31.60 -12.06
C PRO A 149 -21.04 -30.75 -13.33
N TYR A 150 -22.29 -30.41 -13.66
CA TYR A 150 -22.64 -29.67 -14.89
C TYR A 150 -22.85 -28.18 -14.67
N VAL A 151 -23.00 -27.75 -13.43
CA VAL A 151 -23.38 -26.39 -13.07
C VAL A 151 -22.42 -25.70 -12.11
N GLY A 152 -21.28 -26.35 -11.82
CA GLY A 152 -20.15 -25.79 -11.07
C GLY A 152 -19.27 -24.92 -11.93
N GLY A 153 -18.47 -24.07 -11.31
CA GLY A 153 -17.33 -23.38 -11.93
C GLY A 153 -16.15 -24.36 -12.19
N ASN A 154 -15.16 -23.92 -12.97
CA ASN A 154 -13.92 -24.69 -13.18
C ASN A 154 -13.02 -24.63 -11.97
N ALA A 155 -12.20 -25.68 -11.80
CA ALA A 155 -11.06 -25.65 -10.92
C ALA A 155 -9.89 -24.78 -11.47
N GLU A 156 -9.91 -24.49 -12.79
CA GLU A 156 -8.90 -23.66 -13.47
C GLU A 156 -9.62 -22.57 -14.29
N ASP A 157 -9.32 -21.31 -13.97
CA ASP A 157 -10.02 -20.13 -14.52
C ASP A 157 -9.77 -19.89 -16.03
N TRP A 158 -8.79 -20.59 -16.63
CA TRP A 158 -8.34 -20.34 -18.00
C TRP A 158 -8.88 -21.32 -19.05
N GLU A 159 -9.51 -22.43 -18.64
CA GLU A 159 -10.10 -23.38 -19.58
C GLU A 159 -11.64 -23.30 -19.64
N PRO A 160 -12.22 -23.12 -20.85
CA PRO A 160 -13.68 -23.13 -20.99
C PRO A 160 -14.27 -24.50 -20.60
N VAL A 161 -15.26 -24.50 -19.69
CA VAL A 161 -15.96 -25.75 -19.33
C VAL A 161 -16.65 -26.34 -20.54
N LYS A 162 -16.23 -27.49 -21.02
CA LYS A 162 -17.00 -28.29 -21.98
C LYS A 162 -18.19 -28.92 -21.27
N ARG A 163 -19.38 -28.37 -21.44
CA ARG A 163 -20.62 -28.87 -20.84
C ARG A 163 -21.37 -29.77 -21.82
N ASP A 164 -21.81 -30.95 -21.34
CA ASP A 164 -22.65 -31.86 -22.09
C ASP A 164 -24.10 -31.35 -22.06
N SER A 165 -24.46 -30.53 -23.03
CA SER A 165 -25.81 -29.92 -23.13
C SER A 165 -26.92 -30.95 -23.31
N VAL A 166 -26.63 -32.11 -23.94
CA VAL A 166 -27.62 -33.21 -24.14
C VAL A 166 -27.97 -33.83 -22.78
N LYS A 167 -26.91 -34.17 -21.99
CA LYS A 167 -27.11 -34.75 -20.67
C LYS A 167 -27.71 -33.76 -19.68
N MET A 168 -27.37 -32.48 -19.78
CA MET A 168 -28.02 -31.42 -19.01
C MET A 168 -29.50 -31.29 -19.36
N GLY A 169 -29.86 -31.39 -20.63
CA GLY A 169 -31.23 -31.39 -21.08
C GLY A 169 -32.05 -32.60 -20.54
N MET A 170 -31.45 -33.80 -20.51
CA MET A 170 -32.07 -34.97 -19.90
C MET A 170 -32.30 -34.80 -18.39
N LEU A 171 -31.29 -34.29 -17.68
CA LEU A 171 -31.40 -33.97 -16.25
C LEU A 171 -32.46 -32.90 -15.98
N ALA A 172 -32.57 -31.88 -16.82
CA ALA A 172 -33.61 -30.86 -16.69
C ALA A 172 -35.01 -31.43 -16.86
N LYS A 173 -35.21 -32.30 -17.85
CA LYS A 173 -36.53 -33.02 -18.04
C LYS A 173 -36.87 -33.83 -16.82
N ASN A 174 -35.95 -34.61 -16.26
CA ASN A 174 -36.16 -35.36 -15.02
C ASN A 174 -36.47 -34.42 -13.85
N GLY A 175 -35.72 -33.32 -13.72
CA GLY A 175 -35.95 -32.29 -12.70
C GLY A 175 -37.35 -31.68 -12.74
N ILE A 176 -37.89 -31.44 -13.93
CA ILE A 176 -39.29 -30.97 -14.11
C ILE A 176 -40.30 -32.01 -13.62
N GLN A 177 -40.08 -33.29 -13.88
CA GLN A 177 -40.94 -34.38 -13.36
C GLN A 177 -40.93 -34.39 -11.83
N LEU A 178 -39.72 -34.29 -11.24
CA LEU A 178 -39.53 -34.23 -9.79
C LEU A 178 -40.16 -32.95 -9.18
N TYR A 179 -40.02 -31.82 -9.83
CA TYR A 179 -40.69 -30.55 -9.46
C TYR A 179 -42.19 -30.72 -9.38
N LYS A 180 -42.81 -31.33 -10.40
CA LYS A 180 -44.25 -31.56 -10.44
C LYS A 180 -44.71 -32.59 -9.41
N ALA A 181 -43.87 -33.60 -9.11
CA ALA A 181 -44.19 -34.65 -8.13
C ALA A 181 -43.90 -34.24 -6.68
N ALA A 182 -43.19 -33.12 -6.45
CA ALA A 182 -42.79 -32.68 -5.12
C ALA A 182 -44.03 -32.35 -4.25
N LYS A 183 -43.99 -32.84 -3.02
CA LYS A 183 -45.12 -32.73 -2.08
C LYS A 183 -45.24 -31.34 -1.45
N THR A 184 -44.11 -30.67 -1.27
CA THR A 184 -44.05 -29.36 -0.60
C THR A 184 -43.55 -28.27 -1.52
N ASP A 185 -43.92 -27.01 -1.26
CA ASP A 185 -43.43 -25.85 -2.00
C ASP A 185 -41.92 -25.67 -1.86
N LEU A 186 -41.37 -26.07 -0.71
CA LEU A 186 -39.91 -26.03 -0.49
C LEU A 186 -39.18 -26.94 -1.51
N PHE A 187 -39.61 -28.18 -1.70
CA PHE A 187 -38.96 -29.08 -2.66
C PHE A 187 -39.29 -28.72 -4.10
N ARG A 188 -40.47 -28.15 -4.39
CA ARG A 188 -40.71 -27.53 -5.71
C ARG A 188 -39.71 -26.46 -6.00
N LEU A 189 -39.47 -25.52 -5.07
CA LEU A 189 -38.46 -24.47 -5.25
C LEU A 189 -37.07 -25.06 -5.41
N LYS A 190 -36.68 -26.05 -4.59
CA LYS A 190 -35.39 -26.72 -4.66
C LYS A 190 -35.13 -27.40 -6.00
N TYR A 191 -36.08 -28.20 -6.50
CA TYR A 191 -35.98 -28.81 -7.84
C TYR A 191 -36.00 -27.76 -8.95
N GLY A 192 -36.85 -26.75 -8.84
CA GLY A 192 -36.93 -25.63 -9.79
C GLY A 192 -35.61 -24.88 -9.94
N TYR A 193 -34.95 -24.62 -8.84
CA TYR A 193 -33.61 -24.00 -8.85
C TYR A 193 -32.59 -24.84 -9.63
N GLN A 194 -32.57 -26.17 -9.44
CA GLN A 194 -31.64 -27.04 -10.19
C GLN A 194 -31.97 -27.07 -11.69
N VAL A 195 -33.25 -27.06 -12.06
CA VAL A 195 -33.67 -26.98 -13.47
C VAL A 195 -33.23 -25.67 -14.11
N LEU A 196 -33.41 -24.53 -13.41
CA LEU A 196 -32.96 -23.23 -13.89
C LEU A 196 -31.45 -23.19 -14.10
N ARG A 197 -30.67 -23.78 -13.17
CA ARG A 197 -29.18 -23.89 -13.33
C ARG A 197 -28.85 -24.70 -14.59
N LEU A 198 -29.48 -25.85 -14.80
CA LEU A 198 -29.22 -26.67 -15.99
C LEU A 198 -29.54 -25.92 -17.27
N TYR A 199 -30.69 -25.24 -17.35
CA TYR A 199 -31.03 -24.42 -18.54
C TYR A 199 -30.05 -23.26 -18.75
N HIS A 200 -29.72 -22.55 -17.67
CA HIS A 200 -28.77 -21.40 -17.76
C HIS A 200 -27.41 -21.84 -18.27
N TYR A 201 -26.82 -22.86 -17.63
CA TYR A 201 -25.47 -23.30 -17.94
C TYR A 201 -25.38 -24.14 -19.24
N SER A 202 -26.49 -24.65 -19.77
CA SER A 202 -26.54 -25.23 -21.11
C SER A 202 -26.79 -24.22 -22.24
N GLY A 203 -26.97 -22.91 -21.90
CA GLY A 203 -27.22 -21.85 -22.86
C GLY A 203 -28.69 -21.77 -23.32
N ASN A 204 -29.62 -22.55 -22.73
CA ASN A 204 -31.05 -22.49 -23.06
C ASN A 204 -31.75 -21.35 -22.32
N TYR A 205 -31.34 -20.10 -22.62
CA TYR A 205 -31.84 -18.90 -21.93
C TYR A 205 -33.35 -18.66 -22.08
N PRO A 206 -34.01 -18.92 -23.22
CA PRO A 206 -35.47 -18.82 -23.31
C PRO A 206 -36.20 -19.73 -22.30
N ALA A 207 -35.69 -20.96 -22.09
CA ALA A 207 -36.26 -21.88 -21.12
C ALA A 207 -36.05 -21.41 -19.67
N VAL A 208 -34.95 -20.72 -19.37
CA VAL A 208 -34.72 -20.09 -18.05
C VAL A 208 -35.83 -19.08 -17.76
N ILE A 209 -36.15 -18.20 -18.70
CA ILE A 209 -37.17 -17.16 -18.52
C ILE A 209 -38.53 -17.78 -18.31
N SER A 210 -38.96 -18.66 -19.22
CA SER A 210 -40.26 -19.30 -19.18
C SER A 210 -40.48 -20.11 -17.88
N PHE A 211 -39.48 -20.90 -17.47
CA PHE A 211 -39.58 -21.71 -16.28
C PHE A 211 -39.47 -20.88 -14.98
N TYR A 212 -38.70 -19.78 -14.99
CA TYR A 212 -38.68 -18.85 -13.87
C TYR A 212 -40.07 -18.26 -13.61
N ASP A 213 -40.78 -17.87 -14.66
CA ASP A 213 -42.15 -17.29 -14.53
C ASP A 213 -43.16 -18.29 -13.92
N GLU A 214 -42.91 -19.60 -14.11
CA GLU A 214 -43.69 -20.66 -13.45
C GLU A 214 -43.38 -20.76 -11.94
N ILE A 215 -42.13 -20.62 -11.53
CA ILE A 215 -41.72 -20.84 -10.13
C ILE A 215 -41.67 -19.57 -9.28
N GLN A 216 -41.72 -18.36 -9.86
CA GLN A 216 -41.56 -17.10 -9.11
C GLN A 216 -42.63 -16.85 -8.05
N SER A 217 -43.82 -17.44 -8.18
CA SER A 217 -44.92 -17.31 -7.22
C SER A 217 -44.83 -18.28 -6.03
N ASN A 218 -43.77 -19.10 -5.95
CA ASN A 218 -43.55 -20.03 -4.84
C ASN A 218 -43.46 -19.26 -3.51
N PRO A 219 -44.30 -19.60 -2.48
CA PRO A 219 -44.38 -18.84 -1.24
C PRO A 219 -43.25 -19.10 -0.27
N THR A 220 -42.36 -20.06 -0.55
CA THR A 220 -41.30 -20.46 0.36
C THR A 220 -40.23 -19.36 0.48
N GLN A 221 -39.98 -18.89 1.69
CA GLN A 221 -38.86 -17.98 1.95
C GLN A 221 -37.55 -18.77 1.97
N SER A 222 -36.73 -18.59 0.96
CA SER A 222 -35.42 -19.24 0.81
C SER A 222 -34.47 -18.37 -0.03
N ILE A 223 -33.19 -18.48 0.24
CA ILE A 223 -32.12 -17.86 -0.59
C ILE A 223 -32.23 -18.30 -2.06
N LEU A 224 -32.79 -19.47 -2.32
CA LEU A 224 -32.93 -20.01 -3.66
C LEU A 224 -33.78 -19.11 -4.57
N GLN A 225 -34.76 -18.35 -4.05
CA GLN A 225 -35.54 -17.39 -4.84
C GLN A 225 -34.62 -16.31 -5.43
N GLN A 226 -33.66 -15.79 -4.63
CA GLN A 226 -32.72 -14.77 -5.07
C GLN A 226 -31.70 -15.34 -6.05
N LEU A 227 -31.28 -16.57 -5.85
CA LEU A 227 -30.39 -17.26 -6.79
C LEU A 227 -31.08 -17.52 -8.14
N CYS A 228 -32.39 -17.89 -8.13
CA CYS A 228 -33.20 -18.01 -9.34
C CYS A 228 -33.34 -16.67 -10.07
N LEU A 229 -33.53 -15.56 -9.34
CA LEU A 229 -33.60 -14.21 -9.90
C LEU A 229 -32.31 -13.84 -10.64
N SER A 230 -31.15 -14.13 -10.03
CA SER A 230 -29.82 -13.90 -10.66
C SER A 230 -29.63 -14.73 -11.94
N LEU A 231 -30.15 -15.99 -11.98
CA LEU A 231 -30.11 -16.83 -13.19
C LEU A 231 -30.99 -16.25 -14.31
N LYS A 232 -32.18 -15.75 -13.98
CA LYS A 232 -33.04 -15.05 -14.95
C LYS A 232 -32.37 -13.81 -15.51
N ALA A 233 -31.77 -12.98 -14.64
CA ALA A 233 -31.05 -11.79 -15.05
C ALA A 233 -29.91 -12.13 -16.01
N GLY A 234 -29.11 -13.16 -15.70
CA GLY A 234 -28.06 -13.65 -16.60
C GLY A 234 -28.59 -14.15 -17.96
N ALA A 235 -29.70 -14.85 -17.96
CA ALA A 235 -30.33 -15.29 -19.22
C ALA A 235 -30.79 -14.11 -20.08
N LEU A 236 -31.38 -13.09 -19.47
CA LEU A 236 -31.82 -11.86 -20.17
C LEU A 236 -30.59 -11.11 -20.76
N PHE A 237 -29.50 -11.02 -20.02
CA PHE A 237 -28.25 -10.44 -20.51
C PHE A 237 -27.75 -11.15 -21.78
N HIS A 238 -27.71 -12.48 -21.78
CA HIS A 238 -27.31 -13.25 -22.95
C HIS A 238 -28.27 -13.09 -24.13
N LEU A 239 -29.54 -12.87 -23.86
CA LEU A 239 -30.54 -12.53 -24.89
C LEU A 239 -30.55 -11.05 -25.30
N LYS A 240 -29.53 -10.25 -24.87
CA LYS A 240 -29.37 -8.84 -25.18
C LYS A 240 -30.45 -7.91 -24.61
N LYS A 241 -31.22 -8.35 -23.64
CA LYS A 241 -32.20 -7.55 -22.90
C LYS A 241 -31.53 -6.89 -21.69
N LYS A 242 -30.61 -5.96 -21.98
CA LYS A 242 -29.66 -5.43 -21.01
C LYS A 242 -30.32 -4.64 -19.87
N GLU A 243 -31.26 -3.75 -20.18
CA GLU A 243 -31.93 -2.91 -19.17
C GLU A 243 -32.77 -3.74 -18.19
N GLU A 244 -33.50 -4.74 -18.70
CA GLU A 244 -34.26 -5.66 -17.85
C GLU A 244 -33.33 -6.51 -16.97
N ALA A 245 -32.21 -7.00 -17.55
CA ALA A 245 -31.19 -7.75 -16.82
C ALA A 245 -30.57 -6.89 -15.69
N ALA A 246 -30.20 -5.64 -15.97
CA ALA A 246 -29.69 -4.70 -14.99
C ALA A 246 -30.65 -4.50 -13.81
N TRP A 247 -31.94 -4.30 -14.12
CA TRP A 247 -32.95 -4.16 -13.08
C TRP A 247 -33.01 -5.38 -12.18
N LEU A 248 -32.99 -6.60 -12.74
CA LEU A 248 -33.05 -7.83 -11.94
C LEU A 248 -31.78 -8.08 -11.15
N PHE A 249 -30.58 -7.77 -11.72
CA PHE A 249 -29.33 -7.83 -10.97
C PHE A 249 -29.30 -6.82 -9.82
N SER A 250 -29.84 -5.62 -10.02
CA SER A 250 -29.92 -4.62 -8.95
C SER A 250 -30.84 -5.09 -7.79
N LYS A 251 -31.92 -5.76 -8.11
CA LYS A 251 -32.82 -6.37 -7.10
C LYS A 251 -32.12 -7.50 -6.33
N ALA A 252 -31.44 -8.40 -7.03
CA ALA A 252 -30.66 -9.47 -6.42
C ALA A 252 -29.54 -8.93 -5.52
N PHE A 253 -28.83 -7.88 -5.96
CA PHE A 253 -27.81 -7.19 -5.18
C PHE A 253 -28.35 -6.63 -3.86
N ALA A 254 -29.51 -5.98 -3.89
CA ALA A 254 -30.10 -5.36 -2.69
C ALA A 254 -30.64 -6.38 -1.69
N SER A 255 -31.20 -7.51 -2.19
CA SER A 255 -32.00 -8.44 -1.39
C SER A 255 -31.14 -9.32 -0.46
N THR A 256 -29.89 -9.64 -0.80
CA THR A 256 -29.08 -10.59 -0.05
C THR A 256 -27.59 -10.31 -0.18
N PRO A 257 -26.75 -10.59 0.84
CA PRO A 257 -25.29 -10.57 0.71
C PRO A 257 -24.73 -11.74 -0.13
N VAL A 258 -25.55 -12.78 -0.37
CA VAL A 258 -25.14 -13.93 -1.20
C VAL A 258 -25.02 -13.51 -2.66
N LYS A 259 -23.88 -13.79 -3.27
CA LYS A 259 -23.56 -13.37 -4.65
C LYS A 259 -23.70 -11.87 -4.92
N ARG A 260 -23.50 -11.05 -3.91
CA ARG A 260 -23.61 -9.59 -4.06
C ARG A 260 -22.57 -9.03 -5.03
N ILE A 261 -21.32 -9.47 -4.91
CA ILE A 261 -20.24 -9.08 -5.84
C ILE A 261 -20.55 -9.57 -7.25
N SER A 262 -20.92 -10.85 -7.40
CA SER A 262 -21.29 -11.42 -8.70
C SER A 262 -22.44 -10.65 -9.36
N ASN A 263 -23.48 -10.27 -8.60
CA ASN A 263 -24.60 -9.49 -9.12
C ASN A 263 -24.18 -8.07 -9.51
N TYR A 264 -23.27 -7.43 -8.76
CA TYR A 264 -22.72 -6.13 -9.11
C TYR A 264 -21.88 -6.18 -10.39
N ILE A 265 -20.98 -7.15 -10.52
CA ILE A 265 -20.17 -7.35 -11.72
C ILE A 265 -21.08 -7.61 -12.93
N SER A 266 -22.07 -8.47 -12.76
CA SER A 266 -23.04 -8.78 -13.83
C SER A 266 -23.89 -7.58 -14.22
N PHE A 267 -24.26 -6.72 -13.25
CA PHE A 267 -24.90 -5.45 -13.51
C PHE A 267 -24.00 -4.55 -14.40
N ASN A 268 -22.71 -4.41 -14.06
CA ASN A 268 -21.79 -3.61 -14.86
C ASN A 268 -21.64 -4.12 -16.28
N TRP A 269 -21.70 -5.42 -16.52
CA TRP A 269 -21.66 -5.98 -17.88
C TRP A 269 -22.90 -5.63 -18.72
N THR A 270 -24.01 -5.24 -18.09
CA THR A 270 -25.20 -4.77 -18.82
C THR A 270 -25.08 -3.34 -19.29
N ILE A 271 -24.12 -2.55 -18.76
CA ILE A 271 -23.99 -1.12 -19.00
C ILE A 271 -23.07 -0.90 -20.20
N ASP A 272 -23.54 -0.19 -21.20
CA ASP A 272 -22.75 0.22 -22.37
C ASP A 272 -22.02 1.55 -22.11
N SER A 273 -20.92 1.82 -22.80
CA SER A 273 -20.12 3.04 -22.65
C SER A 273 -20.90 4.36 -22.84
N ASN A 274 -21.98 4.32 -23.62
CA ASN A 274 -22.84 5.48 -23.91
C ASN A 274 -24.28 5.24 -23.39
N PHE A 275 -24.41 4.69 -22.19
CA PHE A 275 -25.73 4.35 -21.63
C PHE A 275 -26.54 5.58 -21.23
N ASN A 276 -27.86 5.48 -21.40
CA ASN A 276 -28.82 6.44 -20.85
C ASN A 276 -29.42 5.90 -19.54
N LYS A 277 -29.07 6.53 -18.44
CA LYS A 277 -29.50 6.13 -17.07
C LYS A 277 -31.01 5.98 -16.97
N GLU A 278 -31.79 6.86 -17.59
CA GLU A 278 -33.26 6.87 -17.55
C GLU A 278 -33.88 5.60 -18.15
N ARG A 279 -33.28 5.03 -19.18
CA ARG A 279 -33.76 3.77 -19.79
C ARG A 279 -33.69 2.62 -18.79
N TYR A 280 -32.66 2.56 -17.97
CA TYR A 280 -32.50 1.55 -16.94
C TYR A 280 -33.46 1.80 -15.77
N LEU A 281 -33.59 3.06 -15.32
CA LEU A 281 -34.47 3.44 -14.22
C LEU A 281 -35.96 3.25 -14.57
N SER A 282 -36.35 3.27 -15.84
CA SER A 282 -37.73 3.05 -16.29
C SER A 282 -38.28 1.63 -15.96
N TRP A 283 -37.36 0.67 -15.75
CA TRP A 283 -37.72 -0.69 -15.33
C TRP A 283 -38.09 -0.78 -13.85
N CYS A 284 -37.62 0.14 -13.02
CA CYS A 284 -37.85 0.16 -11.57
C CYS A 284 -39.33 0.44 -11.26
N LYS A 285 -39.87 -0.33 -10.34
CA LYS A 285 -41.31 -0.28 -10.00
C LYS A 285 -41.64 0.72 -8.89
N ASN A 286 -40.66 1.13 -8.11
CA ASN A 286 -40.82 2.03 -6.97
C ASN A 286 -39.52 2.80 -6.68
N ASN A 287 -39.59 3.77 -5.75
CA ASN A 287 -38.47 4.61 -5.39
C ASN A 287 -37.29 3.86 -4.77
N SER A 288 -37.54 2.81 -4.00
CA SER A 288 -36.47 2.01 -3.39
C SER A 288 -35.69 1.23 -4.45
N GLU A 289 -36.37 0.68 -5.48
CA GLU A 289 -35.70 0.05 -6.62
C GLU A 289 -34.86 1.06 -7.43
N LYS A 290 -35.40 2.29 -7.64
CA LYS A 290 -34.66 3.39 -8.30
C LYS A 290 -33.43 3.79 -7.51
N ALA A 291 -33.58 4.02 -6.21
CA ALA A 291 -32.48 4.36 -5.31
C ALA A 291 -31.37 3.29 -5.33
N ASN A 292 -31.76 2.01 -5.27
CA ASN A 292 -30.84 0.90 -5.33
C ASN A 292 -30.08 0.82 -6.67
N MET A 293 -30.77 1.03 -7.79
CA MET A 293 -30.12 1.02 -9.12
C MET A 293 -29.16 2.21 -9.28
N LEU A 294 -29.55 3.39 -8.81
CA LEU A 294 -28.64 4.57 -8.78
C LEU A 294 -27.40 4.29 -7.92
N ALA A 295 -27.56 3.58 -6.79
CA ALA A 295 -26.43 3.20 -5.97
C ALA A 295 -25.43 2.29 -6.70
N LEU A 296 -25.89 1.36 -7.53
CA LEU A 296 -24.98 0.53 -8.32
C LEU A 296 -24.19 1.34 -9.34
N PHE A 297 -24.81 2.34 -9.97
CA PHE A 297 -24.09 3.27 -10.84
C PHE A 297 -23.05 4.09 -10.06
N ALA A 298 -23.43 4.61 -8.89
CA ALA A 298 -22.52 5.39 -8.03
C ALA A 298 -21.34 4.57 -7.49
N LEU A 299 -21.56 3.29 -7.17
CA LEU A 299 -20.49 2.37 -6.76
C LEU A 299 -19.46 2.14 -7.87
N GLY A 300 -19.85 2.24 -9.15
CA GLY A 300 -18.95 2.15 -10.29
C GLY A 300 -18.17 3.44 -10.59
N SER A 301 -18.53 4.58 -10.00
CA SER A 301 -17.87 5.86 -10.27
C SER A 301 -16.54 6.01 -9.53
N PRO A 302 -15.41 6.25 -10.23
CA PRO A 302 -14.12 6.57 -9.61
C PRO A 302 -14.03 8.04 -9.18
N HIS A 303 -14.94 8.90 -9.66
CA HIS A 303 -15.03 10.31 -9.32
C HIS A 303 -16.06 10.54 -8.23
N ASN A 304 -15.97 11.68 -7.55
CA ASN A 304 -17.03 12.11 -6.63
C ASN A 304 -18.36 12.21 -7.38
N ASP A 305 -19.44 11.77 -6.74
CA ASP A 305 -20.79 11.78 -7.30
C ASP A 305 -21.81 12.11 -6.22
N ILE A 306 -21.67 13.30 -5.66
CA ILE A 306 -22.57 13.82 -4.61
C ILE A 306 -23.99 13.93 -5.12
N GLN A 307 -24.17 14.19 -6.43
CA GLN A 307 -25.50 14.28 -7.00
C GLN A 307 -26.24 12.95 -6.93
N SER A 308 -25.60 11.84 -7.27
CA SER A 308 -26.22 10.50 -7.07
C SER A 308 -26.55 10.24 -5.61
N LEU A 309 -25.73 10.67 -4.66
CA LEU A 309 -26.02 10.54 -3.22
C LEU A 309 -27.29 11.32 -2.84
N LYS A 310 -27.44 12.58 -3.33
CA LYS A 310 -28.62 13.43 -3.13
C LYS A 310 -29.88 12.81 -3.78
N ASP A 311 -29.76 12.27 -4.98
CA ASP A 311 -30.87 11.65 -5.70
C ASP A 311 -31.37 10.39 -4.98
N ILE A 312 -30.46 9.53 -4.53
CA ILE A 312 -30.77 8.34 -3.73
C ILE A 312 -31.49 8.74 -2.44
N TYR A 313 -30.95 9.75 -1.73
CA TYR A 313 -31.56 10.26 -0.51
C TYR A 313 -32.98 10.80 -0.75
N SER A 314 -33.22 11.51 -1.85
CA SER A 314 -34.52 12.06 -2.18
C SER A 314 -35.57 10.97 -2.46
N LEU A 315 -35.14 9.86 -3.09
CA LEU A 315 -36.00 8.73 -3.41
C LEU A 315 -36.28 7.85 -2.18
N ASP A 316 -35.24 7.53 -1.43
CA ASP A 316 -35.32 6.65 -0.25
C ASP A 316 -34.28 7.02 0.81
N PRO A 317 -34.61 7.92 1.76
CA PRO A 317 -33.72 8.28 2.86
C PRO A 317 -33.33 7.10 3.79
N ALA A 318 -34.08 5.99 3.73
CA ALA A 318 -33.79 4.78 4.50
C ALA A 318 -32.92 3.77 3.76
N SER A 319 -32.46 4.10 2.54
CA SER A 319 -31.62 3.22 1.72
C SER A 319 -30.32 2.85 2.44
N PRO A 320 -30.01 1.54 2.59
CA PRO A 320 -28.76 1.11 3.25
C PRO A 320 -27.52 1.47 2.45
N GLN A 321 -27.64 1.71 1.14
CA GLN A 321 -26.53 2.12 0.30
C GLN A 321 -26.05 3.55 0.57
N LEU A 322 -26.88 4.40 1.18
CA LEU A 322 -26.49 5.78 1.56
C LEU A 322 -25.31 5.80 2.52
N GLU A 323 -25.26 4.88 3.50
CA GLU A 323 -24.12 4.78 4.42
C GLU A 323 -22.82 4.49 3.65
N ILE A 324 -22.88 3.48 2.77
CA ILE A 324 -21.71 3.05 2.00
C ILE A 324 -21.22 4.14 1.07
N LEU A 325 -22.14 4.78 0.34
CA LEU A 325 -21.80 5.87 -0.59
C LEU A 325 -21.28 7.10 0.13
N THR A 326 -21.84 7.43 1.31
CA THR A 326 -21.30 8.53 2.15
C THR A 326 -19.85 8.28 2.52
N ILE A 327 -19.51 7.09 3.00
CA ILE A 327 -18.13 6.73 3.34
C ILE A 327 -17.24 6.83 2.11
N ARG A 328 -17.68 6.29 0.97
CA ARG A 328 -16.92 6.34 -0.29
C ARG A 328 -16.69 7.76 -0.79
N GLU A 329 -17.70 8.62 -0.74
CA GLU A 329 -17.56 10.03 -1.17
C GLU A 329 -16.56 10.78 -0.27
N VAL A 330 -16.57 10.52 1.04
CA VAL A 330 -15.59 11.10 1.97
C VAL A 330 -14.18 10.58 1.64
N ASN A 331 -13.99 9.27 1.42
CA ASN A 331 -12.67 8.72 1.09
C ASN A 331 -12.14 9.21 -0.28
N LYS A 332 -13.02 9.38 -1.28
CA LYS A 332 -12.63 10.01 -2.56
C LYS A 332 -12.15 11.45 -2.37
N LEU A 333 -12.79 12.22 -1.47
CA LEU A 333 -12.35 13.57 -1.14
C LEU A 333 -11.03 13.58 -0.37
N GLU A 334 -10.75 12.58 0.47
CA GLU A 334 -9.42 12.43 1.07
C GLU A 334 -8.34 12.28 -0.01
N GLU A 335 -8.56 11.41 -0.99
CA GLU A 335 -7.61 11.15 -2.08
C GLU A 335 -7.42 12.38 -2.98
N LYS A 336 -8.52 13.03 -3.40
CA LYS A 336 -8.49 14.05 -4.46
C LYS A 336 -8.38 15.48 -3.95
N TYR A 337 -8.70 15.72 -2.68
CA TYR A 337 -8.66 17.04 -2.09
C TYR A 337 -7.77 17.12 -0.85
N LEU A 338 -8.00 16.31 0.20
CA LEU A 338 -7.26 16.44 1.46
C LEU A 338 -5.77 16.13 1.27
N ALA A 339 -5.43 14.99 0.70
CA ALA A 339 -4.06 14.58 0.52
C ALA A 339 -3.28 15.55 -0.39
N PRO A 340 -3.81 16.00 -1.54
CA PRO A 340 -3.19 17.08 -2.31
C PRO A 340 -3.07 18.40 -1.56
N SER A 341 -4.07 18.78 -0.72
CA SER A 341 -3.97 19.98 0.12
C SER A 341 -2.80 19.93 1.08
N LEU A 342 -2.67 18.81 1.80
CA LEU A 342 -1.57 18.59 2.75
C LEU A 342 -0.21 18.61 2.06
N TYR A 343 -0.12 18.07 0.84
CA TYR A 343 1.09 18.12 0.03
C TYR A 343 1.45 19.55 -0.42
N ARG A 344 0.47 20.32 -0.90
CA ARG A 344 0.66 21.72 -1.36
C ARG A 344 1.07 22.67 -0.22
N GLU A 345 0.67 22.36 1.00
CA GLU A 345 1.06 23.12 2.18
C GLU A 345 2.50 22.85 2.64
N GLN A 346 3.17 21.86 2.10
CA GLN A 346 4.58 21.58 2.40
C GLN A 346 5.46 22.59 1.67
N GLN A 347 6.11 23.48 2.42
CA GLN A 347 7.11 24.39 1.88
C GLN A 347 8.41 23.65 1.52
N ASP A 348 8.72 22.58 2.23
CA ASP A 348 9.89 21.72 2.02
C ASP A 348 9.45 20.32 1.61
N LYS A 349 9.58 20.00 0.32
CA LYS A 349 9.16 18.74 -0.30
C LYS A 349 10.00 17.51 0.10
N LYS A 350 10.72 17.54 1.23
CA LYS A 350 11.68 16.47 1.61
C LYS A 350 11.07 15.30 2.37
N ILE A 351 9.80 15.37 2.80
CA ILE A 351 9.15 14.32 3.58
C ILE A 351 8.07 13.66 2.73
N TYR A 352 8.43 12.55 2.08
CA TYR A 352 7.51 11.76 1.27
C TYR A 352 7.21 10.43 1.95
N TYR A 353 6.04 10.30 2.55
CA TYR A 353 5.53 9.03 3.05
C TYR A 353 4.17 8.65 2.50
N SER A 354 3.48 9.54 1.85
CA SER A 354 2.35 9.19 1.00
C SER A 354 2.75 9.40 -0.45
N TRP A 355 2.39 8.47 -1.28
CA TRP A 355 2.41 8.61 -2.75
C TRP A 355 1.34 9.63 -3.16
N THR A 356 1.35 10.81 -2.55
CA THR A 356 0.39 11.85 -2.85
C THR A 356 0.70 12.41 -4.21
N TYR A 357 -0.09 11.96 -5.14
CA TYR A 357 -0.16 12.55 -6.46
C TYR A 357 -0.66 13.98 -6.34
N GLU A 358 0.07 14.94 -6.91
CA GLU A 358 -0.25 16.37 -6.81
C GLU A 358 -1.62 16.69 -7.44
N GLY A 359 -2.15 15.80 -8.28
CA GLY A 359 -3.42 15.92 -8.99
C GLY A 359 -3.42 17.11 -9.98
N GLU A 360 -4.29 17.06 -10.94
CA GLU A 360 -4.55 18.23 -11.78
C GLU A 360 -5.30 19.31 -10.98
N ASP A 361 -4.96 20.59 -11.15
CA ASP A 361 -5.61 21.71 -10.47
C ASP A 361 -7.13 21.74 -10.69
N SER A 362 -7.60 21.30 -11.85
CA SER A 362 -9.01 21.15 -12.16
C SER A 362 -9.72 20.18 -11.22
N ILE A 363 -9.16 18.98 -11.03
CA ILE A 363 -9.71 17.92 -10.16
C ILE A 363 -9.69 18.40 -8.70
N TYR A 364 -8.61 19.03 -8.27
CA TYR A 364 -8.49 19.58 -6.92
C TYR A 364 -9.56 20.63 -6.63
N ASN A 365 -9.75 21.59 -7.54
CA ASN A 365 -10.71 22.69 -7.37
C ASN A 365 -12.16 22.20 -7.44
N GLU A 366 -12.46 21.21 -8.27
CA GLU A 366 -13.76 20.56 -8.33
C GLU A 366 -14.04 19.82 -7.02
N SER A 367 -13.11 18.98 -6.57
CA SER A 367 -13.24 18.22 -5.32
C SER A 367 -13.40 19.11 -4.09
N ARG A 368 -12.78 20.30 -4.08
CA ARG A 368 -13.02 21.30 -3.03
C ARG A 368 -14.48 21.76 -3.00
N LYS A 369 -15.05 22.11 -4.16
CA LYS A 369 -16.46 22.55 -4.26
C LYS A 369 -17.41 21.43 -3.82
N GLU A 370 -17.07 20.19 -4.18
CA GLU A 370 -17.86 19.03 -3.76
C GLU A 370 -17.78 18.83 -2.24
N ALA A 371 -16.62 19.00 -1.62
CA ALA A 371 -16.48 18.94 -0.17
C ALA A 371 -17.31 20.02 0.54
N GLU A 372 -17.31 21.27 0.00
CA GLU A 372 -18.13 22.37 0.48
C GLU A 372 -19.63 22.04 0.43
N GLN A 373 -20.10 21.31 -0.58
CA GLN A 373 -21.50 20.91 -0.69
C GLN A 373 -21.84 19.66 0.13
N LEU A 374 -20.88 18.75 0.30
CA LEU A 374 -21.11 17.48 0.94
C LEU A 374 -21.36 17.64 2.45
N HIS A 375 -20.58 18.43 3.16
CA HIS A 375 -20.76 18.58 4.61
C HIS A 375 -22.12 19.16 4.97
N GLU A 376 -22.61 20.17 4.21
CA GLU A 376 -23.93 20.75 4.41
C GLU A 376 -25.05 19.73 4.14
N PHE A 377 -24.92 18.99 3.05
CA PHE A 377 -25.87 17.94 2.70
C PHE A 377 -25.93 16.84 3.78
N LEU A 378 -24.80 16.36 4.25
CA LEU A 378 -24.71 15.32 5.26
C LEU A 378 -25.30 15.79 6.60
N HIS A 379 -25.00 17.02 7.03
CA HIS A 379 -25.60 17.63 8.21
C HIS A 379 -27.12 17.71 8.08
N LYS A 380 -27.65 18.17 6.93
CA LYS A 380 -29.09 18.21 6.68
C LYS A 380 -29.72 16.82 6.69
N ALA A 381 -29.04 15.84 6.08
CA ALA A 381 -29.53 14.46 6.03
C ALA A 381 -29.57 13.81 7.42
N SER A 382 -28.62 14.08 8.30
CA SER A 382 -28.58 13.56 9.67
C SER A 382 -29.79 14.00 10.52
N GLN A 383 -30.43 15.10 10.17
CA GLN A 383 -31.63 15.60 10.88
C GLN A 383 -32.94 14.85 10.45
N ASN A 384 -32.87 13.98 9.44
CA ASN A 384 -34.03 13.24 8.96
C ASN A 384 -34.15 11.91 9.70
N SER A 385 -35.24 11.72 10.44
CA SER A 385 -35.51 10.51 11.22
C SER A 385 -35.61 9.20 10.39
N ARG A 386 -35.76 9.29 9.07
CA ARG A 386 -35.75 8.13 8.16
C ARG A 386 -34.35 7.64 7.84
N VAL A 387 -33.30 8.43 8.04
CA VAL A 387 -31.90 8.02 7.88
C VAL A 387 -31.55 7.08 9.01
N LYS A 388 -31.05 5.89 8.67
CA LYS A 388 -30.83 4.80 9.66
C LYS A 388 -29.71 5.10 10.64
N ASP A 389 -28.62 5.66 10.17
CA ASP A 389 -27.45 6.01 11.00
C ASP A 389 -27.12 7.49 10.88
N ALA A 390 -27.97 8.32 11.51
CA ALA A 390 -27.80 9.77 11.53
C ALA A 390 -26.44 10.19 12.12
N GLY A 391 -25.90 9.42 13.07
CA GLY A 391 -24.61 9.67 13.68
C GLY A 391 -23.45 9.56 12.71
N LEU A 392 -23.48 8.58 11.79
CA LEU A 392 -22.49 8.46 10.72
C LEU A 392 -22.47 9.71 9.82
N PHE A 393 -23.68 10.18 9.42
CA PHE A 393 -23.81 11.36 8.57
C PHE A 393 -23.29 12.63 9.24
N GLU A 394 -23.59 12.83 10.53
CA GLU A 394 -23.12 13.99 11.28
C GLU A 394 -21.62 13.98 11.50
N VAL A 395 -21.03 12.82 11.80
CA VAL A 395 -19.56 12.68 11.93
C VAL A 395 -18.87 12.87 10.58
N ALA A 396 -19.45 12.35 9.49
CA ALA A 396 -18.93 12.55 8.14
C ALA A 396 -19.02 14.03 7.72
N ALA A 397 -20.10 14.74 8.10
CA ALA A 397 -20.22 16.20 7.90
C ALA A 397 -19.11 16.95 8.64
N ALA A 398 -18.87 16.60 9.91
CA ALA A 398 -17.80 17.20 10.72
C ALA A 398 -16.42 16.99 10.09
N TYR A 399 -16.16 15.77 9.63
CA TYR A 399 -14.87 15.43 8.99
C TYR A 399 -14.69 16.15 7.65
N THR A 400 -15.74 16.22 6.83
CA THR A 400 -15.69 16.95 5.54
C THR A 400 -15.51 18.45 5.75
N ALA A 401 -16.16 19.04 6.76
CA ALA A 401 -15.93 20.44 7.16
C ALA A 401 -14.48 20.67 7.64
N TYR A 402 -13.90 19.71 8.38
CA TYR A 402 -12.48 19.73 8.73
C TYR A 402 -11.58 19.76 7.49
N MET A 403 -11.86 18.96 6.46
CA MET A 403 -11.03 18.90 5.24
C MET A 403 -10.93 20.28 4.56
N ILE A 404 -12.03 21.04 4.52
CA ILE A 404 -12.06 22.40 3.94
C ILE A 404 -11.65 23.50 4.93
N LYS A 405 -11.20 23.12 6.13
CA LYS A 405 -10.78 24.02 7.22
C LYS A 405 -11.91 24.90 7.80
N ASP A 406 -13.15 24.50 7.62
CA ASP A 406 -14.29 25.10 8.34
C ASP A 406 -14.40 24.49 9.74
N TYR A 407 -13.45 24.86 10.63
CA TYR A 407 -13.40 24.33 12.01
C TYR A 407 -14.64 24.73 12.83
N PRO A 408 -15.23 25.94 12.69
CA PRO A 408 -16.48 26.26 13.36
C PRO A 408 -17.63 25.31 13.01
N ALA A 409 -17.82 25.00 11.72
CA ALA A 409 -18.82 24.00 11.29
C ALA A 409 -18.48 22.61 11.81
N ALA A 410 -17.20 22.19 11.71
CA ALA A 410 -16.75 20.91 12.22
C ALA A 410 -17.04 20.75 13.73
N ARG A 411 -16.77 21.77 14.56
CA ARG A 411 -17.07 21.79 15.99
C ARG A 411 -18.56 21.71 16.28
N LYS A 412 -19.36 22.46 15.54
CA LYS A 412 -20.83 22.39 15.65
C LYS A 412 -21.33 20.98 15.41
N TYR A 413 -20.90 20.34 14.31
CA TYR A 413 -21.33 19.00 13.94
C TYR A 413 -20.81 17.94 14.92
N LEU A 414 -19.57 18.04 15.40
CA LEU A 414 -19.05 17.18 16.47
C LEU A 414 -19.88 17.29 17.76
N SER A 415 -20.26 18.49 18.16
CA SER A 415 -21.09 18.73 19.34
C SER A 415 -22.50 18.15 19.20
N LEU A 416 -23.07 18.17 17.98
CA LEU A 416 -24.36 17.54 17.70
C LEU A 416 -24.24 16.02 17.67
N ALA A 417 -23.24 15.49 17.01
CA ALA A 417 -22.98 14.04 16.95
C ALA A 417 -22.74 13.43 18.34
N ASP A 418 -22.07 14.17 19.25
CA ASP A 418 -21.82 13.70 20.62
C ASP A 418 -23.09 13.42 21.42
N LYS A 419 -24.18 14.12 21.09
CA LYS A 419 -25.50 13.94 21.70
C LYS A 419 -26.30 12.79 21.08
N MET A 420 -25.83 12.22 19.97
CA MET A 420 -26.50 11.11 19.28
C MET A 420 -26.05 9.75 19.83
N SER A 421 -26.87 8.73 19.61
CA SER A 421 -26.46 7.35 19.90
C SER A 421 -25.50 6.86 18.82
N LEU A 422 -24.20 6.91 19.08
CA LEU A 422 -23.15 6.46 18.15
C LEU A 422 -22.75 5.01 18.43
N SER A 423 -22.62 4.21 17.38
CA SER A 423 -21.91 2.93 17.48
C SER A 423 -20.44 3.16 17.89
N GLN A 424 -19.79 2.13 18.43
CA GLN A 424 -18.39 2.27 18.86
C GLN A 424 -17.47 2.70 17.71
N LYS A 425 -17.68 2.19 16.51
CA LYS A 425 -16.89 2.58 15.32
C LYS A 425 -17.05 4.06 15.00
N ILE A 426 -18.28 4.55 14.99
CA ILE A 426 -18.58 5.96 14.72
C ILE A 426 -18.08 6.86 15.87
N ARG A 427 -18.17 6.39 17.12
CA ARG A 427 -17.58 7.09 18.28
C ARG A 427 -16.06 7.22 18.15
N ASP A 428 -15.40 6.18 17.68
CA ASP A 428 -13.96 6.21 17.41
C ASP A 428 -13.62 7.21 16.29
N GLN A 429 -14.40 7.22 15.20
CA GLN A 429 -14.24 8.20 14.12
C GLN A 429 -14.51 9.64 14.61
N TRP A 430 -15.52 9.82 15.45
CA TRP A 430 -15.78 11.10 16.11
C TRP A 430 -14.55 11.59 16.89
N ALA A 431 -13.95 10.71 17.70
CA ALA A 431 -12.76 11.01 18.48
C ALA A 431 -11.56 11.38 17.58
N MET A 432 -11.36 10.64 16.48
CA MET A 432 -10.32 10.95 15.49
C MET A 432 -10.55 12.33 14.84
N THR A 433 -11.77 12.60 14.40
CA THR A 433 -12.12 13.89 13.80
C THR A 433 -11.94 15.05 14.79
N ASN A 434 -12.37 14.84 16.05
CA ASN A 434 -12.19 15.83 17.11
C ASN A 434 -10.71 16.13 17.37
N LEU A 435 -9.86 15.11 17.39
CA LEU A 435 -8.40 15.28 17.55
C LEU A 435 -7.81 16.08 16.39
N LEU A 436 -8.21 15.79 15.15
CA LEU A 436 -7.76 16.52 13.95
C LEU A 436 -8.16 17.99 14.00
N VAL A 437 -9.41 18.29 14.37
CA VAL A 437 -9.90 19.68 14.52
C VAL A 437 -9.10 20.37 15.62
N THR A 438 -8.96 19.75 16.80
CA THR A 438 -8.21 20.31 17.94
C THR A 438 -6.77 20.65 17.56
N LEU A 439 -6.08 19.74 16.85
CA LEU A 439 -4.71 19.96 16.38
C LEU A 439 -4.62 21.10 15.36
N ASN A 440 -5.59 21.23 14.47
CA ASN A 440 -5.48 22.18 13.36
C ASN A 440 -6.04 23.60 13.68
N GLU A 441 -6.85 23.74 14.72
CA GLU A 441 -7.24 25.05 15.27
C GLU A 441 -6.06 25.81 15.92
N LYS A 442 -5.04 25.10 16.38
CA LYS A 442 -3.83 25.68 16.96
C LYS A 442 -2.72 25.79 15.93
N GLU A 443 -2.11 26.95 15.80
CA GLU A 443 -0.95 27.10 14.90
C GLU A 443 0.29 26.38 15.40
N LYS A 444 0.50 26.39 16.73
CA LYS A 444 1.70 25.86 17.39
C LYS A 444 1.35 24.78 18.40
N ILE A 445 2.27 23.85 18.55
CA ILE A 445 2.27 22.84 19.62
C ILE A 445 3.24 23.32 20.70
N ASP A 446 2.74 23.98 21.73
CA ASP A 446 3.49 24.36 22.92
C ASP A 446 3.41 23.26 24.01
N PRO A 447 4.22 23.31 25.07
CA PRO A 447 4.23 22.27 26.10
C PRO A 447 2.88 22.04 26.81
N SER A 448 2.05 23.07 26.94
CA SER A 448 0.70 22.94 27.53
C SER A 448 -0.22 22.17 26.58
N PHE A 449 -0.15 22.49 25.31
CA PHE A 449 -0.95 21.82 24.30
C PHE A 449 -0.45 20.38 24.05
N GLU A 450 0.85 20.12 24.17
CA GLU A 450 1.40 18.75 24.18
C GLU A 450 0.77 17.86 25.25
N GLU A 451 0.60 18.41 26.47
CA GLU A 451 -0.06 17.69 27.58
C GLU A 451 -1.56 17.49 27.31
N GLU A 452 -2.23 18.46 26.70
CA GLU A 452 -3.66 18.40 26.35
C GLU A 452 -3.95 17.28 25.33
N ILE A 453 -3.13 17.15 24.28
CA ILE A 453 -3.37 16.18 23.20
C ILE A 453 -2.87 14.76 23.51
N LEU A 454 -1.97 14.59 24.48
CA LEU A 454 -1.33 13.32 24.78
C LEU A 454 -2.32 12.18 25.04
N PRO A 455 -3.40 12.33 25.82
CA PRO A 455 -4.37 11.25 26.03
C PRO A 455 -5.02 10.77 24.73
N SER A 456 -5.32 11.68 23.80
CA SER A 456 -5.92 11.35 22.51
C SER A 456 -4.94 10.60 21.59
N ILE A 457 -3.65 10.97 21.63
CA ILE A 457 -2.61 10.28 20.86
C ILE A 457 -2.36 8.88 21.42
N GLN A 458 -2.34 8.72 22.75
CA GLN A 458 -2.23 7.40 23.40
C GLN A 458 -3.43 6.51 23.09
N TRP A 459 -4.64 7.08 23.06
CA TRP A 459 -5.84 6.37 22.63
C TRP A 459 -5.70 5.88 21.18
N LEU A 460 -5.25 6.75 20.28
CA LEU A 460 -5.05 6.39 18.88
C LEU A 460 -3.97 5.30 18.70
N GLU A 461 -2.87 5.40 19.43
CA GLU A 461 -1.84 4.35 19.46
C GLU A 461 -2.39 3.00 19.95
N ALA A 462 -3.24 3.02 20.99
CA ALA A 462 -3.87 1.82 21.50
C ALA A 462 -4.83 1.17 20.48
N LYS A 463 -5.51 1.96 19.67
CA LYS A 463 -6.31 1.48 18.52
C LYS A 463 -5.40 0.91 17.42
N ALA A 464 -4.35 1.61 17.08
CA ALA A 464 -3.38 1.22 16.06
C ALA A 464 -2.72 -0.13 16.37
N LYS A 465 -2.48 -0.46 17.64
CA LYS A 465 -1.95 -1.78 18.04
C LYS A 465 -2.90 -2.96 17.78
N LYS A 466 -4.17 -2.70 17.52
CA LYS A 466 -5.22 -3.72 17.33
C LYS A 466 -5.76 -3.81 15.91
N ASN A 467 -5.53 -2.79 15.11
CA ASN A 467 -6.10 -2.67 13.77
C ASN A 467 -5.13 -1.94 12.84
N ASP A 468 -4.87 -2.51 11.67
CA ASP A 468 -3.89 -2.00 10.70
C ASP A 468 -4.34 -0.68 10.05
N ASP A 469 -5.64 -0.47 9.82
CA ASP A 469 -6.15 0.80 9.30
C ASP A 469 -5.89 1.95 10.29
N TRP A 470 -6.03 1.69 11.59
CA TRP A 470 -5.73 2.66 12.64
C TRP A 470 -4.23 2.91 12.81
N LYS A 471 -3.35 1.96 12.42
CA LYS A 471 -1.90 2.23 12.30
C LYS A 471 -1.61 3.29 11.25
N LYS A 472 -2.32 3.26 10.12
CA LYS A 472 -2.19 4.28 9.07
C LYS A 472 -2.64 5.64 9.56
N PHE A 473 -3.74 5.73 10.31
CA PHE A 473 -4.21 6.98 10.89
C PHE A 473 -3.19 7.56 11.88
N TYR A 474 -2.61 6.72 12.74
CA TYR A 474 -1.55 7.15 13.65
C TYR A 474 -0.33 7.66 12.87
N ARG A 475 0.15 6.88 11.90
CA ARG A 475 1.26 7.30 11.02
C ARG A 475 0.97 8.64 10.35
N ASN A 476 -0.19 8.78 9.72
CA ASN A 476 -0.58 9.97 9.01
C ASN A 476 -0.69 11.18 9.96
N LEU A 477 -1.22 11.00 11.16
CA LEU A 477 -1.27 12.05 12.17
C LEU A 477 0.13 12.53 12.57
N MET A 478 1.02 11.59 12.85
CA MET A 478 2.38 11.92 13.28
C MET A 478 3.19 12.59 12.18
N ILE A 479 3.05 12.14 10.90
CA ILE A 479 3.81 12.68 9.77
C ILE A 479 3.13 13.92 9.18
N GLU A 480 1.83 13.86 8.88
CA GLU A 480 1.17 14.90 8.10
C GLU A 480 0.64 16.08 8.93
N VAL A 481 0.50 15.88 10.24
CA VAL A 481 -0.03 16.93 11.12
C VAL A 481 1.01 17.36 12.15
N ILE A 482 1.45 16.47 13.02
CA ILE A 482 2.31 16.82 14.16
C ILE A 482 3.72 17.21 13.72
N SER A 483 4.36 16.39 12.86
CA SER A 483 5.72 16.68 12.41
C SER A 483 5.79 18.03 11.65
N LYS A 484 4.80 18.30 10.79
CA LYS A 484 4.74 19.55 10.03
C LYS A 484 4.58 20.79 10.92
N LYS A 485 3.85 20.67 12.03
CA LYS A 485 3.74 21.77 12.99
C LYS A 485 5.08 22.03 13.69
N TYR A 486 5.80 20.98 14.11
CA TYR A 486 7.15 21.13 14.66
C TYR A 486 8.14 21.70 13.62
N HIS A 487 8.01 21.28 12.35
CA HIS A 487 8.80 21.87 11.27
C HIS A 487 8.59 23.38 11.16
N LYS A 488 7.32 23.84 11.09
CA LYS A 488 6.97 25.27 11.03
C LYS A 488 7.46 26.07 12.25
N GLN A 489 7.60 25.40 13.40
CA GLN A 489 8.12 26.01 14.64
C GLN A 489 9.66 26.01 14.71
N GLY A 490 10.35 25.36 13.76
CA GLY A 490 11.81 25.16 13.78
C GLY A 490 12.27 24.12 14.82
N ALA A 491 11.37 23.32 15.39
CA ALA A 491 11.68 22.24 16.34
C ALA A 491 11.99 20.93 15.59
N ILE A 492 13.01 20.93 14.74
CA ILE A 492 13.33 19.84 13.82
C ILE A 492 13.65 18.53 14.56
N TYR A 493 14.20 18.61 15.76
CA TYR A 493 14.42 17.43 16.61
C TYR A 493 13.11 16.77 17.08
N LYS A 494 12.03 17.54 17.36
CA LYS A 494 10.70 17.00 17.68
C LYS A 494 9.98 16.48 16.43
N GLU A 495 10.21 17.12 15.29
CA GLU A 495 9.78 16.60 13.97
C GLU A 495 10.36 15.20 13.73
N ALA A 496 11.67 15.02 13.90
CA ALA A 496 12.33 13.72 13.77
C ALA A 496 11.70 12.66 14.69
N LEU A 497 11.43 13.02 15.95
CA LEU A 497 10.78 12.12 16.89
C LEU A 497 9.35 11.78 16.49
N SER A 498 8.59 12.73 15.95
CA SER A 498 7.24 12.48 15.46
C SER A 498 7.24 11.48 14.29
N ILE A 499 8.16 11.65 13.34
CA ILE A 499 8.36 10.72 12.23
C ILE A 499 8.81 9.35 12.75
N GLY A 500 9.73 9.30 13.71
CA GLY A 500 10.19 8.05 14.32
C GLY A 500 9.12 7.30 15.11
N ALA A 501 8.15 8.01 15.69
CA ALA A 501 7.00 7.41 16.33
C ALA A 501 6.06 6.72 15.33
N SER A 502 5.97 7.22 14.10
CA SER A 502 5.22 6.57 13.03
C SER A 502 5.79 5.20 12.63
N ASP A 503 7.11 5.04 12.64
CA ASP A 503 7.75 3.74 12.43
C ASP A 503 7.50 2.78 13.59
N TRP A 504 7.51 3.31 14.81
CA TRP A 504 7.35 2.53 16.03
C TRP A 504 6.02 1.79 16.09
N VAL A 505 4.94 2.39 15.64
CA VAL A 505 3.60 1.79 15.70
C VAL A 505 3.49 0.50 14.89
N TYR A 506 4.29 0.34 13.83
CA TYR A 506 4.32 -0.88 13.03
C TYR A 506 5.13 -2.01 13.64
N SER A 507 6.19 -1.69 14.38
CA SER A 507 7.18 -2.68 14.79
C SER A 507 7.31 -2.85 16.31
N GLY A 508 6.99 -1.83 17.09
CA GLY A 508 7.24 -1.78 18.54
C GLY A 508 8.73 -1.81 18.90
N LYS A 509 9.63 -1.69 17.92
CA LYS A 509 11.09 -1.70 18.12
C LYS A 509 11.82 -1.00 16.97
N SER A 510 13.03 -0.51 17.23
CA SER A 510 13.90 0.05 16.22
C SER A 510 14.67 -1.04 15.47
N TYR A 511 14.70 -0.94 14.16
CA TYR A 511 15.50 -1.80 13.29
C TYR A 511 16.79 -1.15 12.78
N GLY A 512 17.06 0.13 13.12
CA GLY A 512 18.18 0.89 12.58
C GLY A 512 17.96 1.42 11.15
N TRP A 513 16.73 1.30 10.66
CA TRP A 513 16.22 1.87 9.41
C TRP A 513 14.77 2.30 9.62
N GLY A 514 14.21 3.08 8.71
CA GLY A 514 12.87 3.63 8.76
C GLY A 514 12.87 5.13 8.53
N ALA A 515 11.69 5.69 8.43
CA ALA A 515 11.47 7.09 8.09
C ALA A 515 12.13 8.06 9.06
N GLY A 516 11.99 7.82 10.37
CA GLY A 516 12.58 8.66 11.39
C GLY A 516 14.11 8.64 11.37
N ILE A 517 14.73 7.48 11.15
CA ILE A 517 16.17 7.35 11.06
C ILE A 517 16.72 7.98 9.78
N GLU A 518 16.02 7.84 8.67
CA GLU A 518 16.39 8.51 7.42
C GLU A 518 16.28 10.02 7.56
N PHE A 519 15.21 10.51 8.19
CA PHE A 519 15.04 11.92 8.47
C PHE A 519 16.17 12.47 9.35
N LEU A 520 16.51 11.77 10.46
CA LEU A 520 17.65 12.08 11.31
C LEU A 520 18.94 12.28 10.51
N ARG A 521 19.24 11.33 9.60
CA ARG A 521 20.51 11.27 8.86
C ARG A 521 20.63 12.28 7.71
N ASN A 522 19.50 12.70 7.15
CA ASN A 522 19.45 13.52 5.94
C ASN A 522 19.03 14.97 6.19
N ASN A 523 18.30 15.25 7.27
CA ASN A 523 17.67 16.56 7.49
C ASN A 523 18.13 17.29 8.75
N LEU A 524 18.64 16.60 9.79
CA LEU A 524 19.08 17.27 11.00
C LEU A 524 20.46 17.93 10.82
N SER A 525 20.54 19.20 11.23
CA SER A 525 21.82 19.88 11.43
C SER A 525 22.50 19.38 12.71
N ILE A 526 23.78 19.68 12.89
CA ILE A 526 24.51 19.38 14.14
C ILE A 526 23.78 19.96 15.35
N LYS A 527 23.27 21.17 15.25
CA LYS A 527 22.47 21.82 16.30
C LYS A 527 21.25 20.98 16.67
N ASP A 528 20.44 20.58 15.67
CA ASP A 528 19.21 19.81 15.90
C ASP A 528 19.51 18.44 16.52
N VAL A 529 20.60 17.79 16.09
CA VAL A 529 21.06 16.51 16.65
C VAL A 529 21.46 16.65 18.11
N HIS A 530 22.12 17.76 18.49
CA HIS A 530 22.46 18.05 19.88
C HIS A 530 21.22 18.35 20.73
N GLU A 531 20.25 19.09 20.18
CA GLU A 531 18.97 19.32 20.85
C GLU A 531 18.24 17.99 21.11
N LEU A 532 18.21 17.09 20.11
CA LEU A 532 17.64 15.75 20.25
C LEU A 532 18.38 14.92 21.32
N TYR A 533 19.72 14.95 21.30
CA TYR A 533 20.53 14.25 22.31
C TYR A 533 20.26 14.77 23.71
N ASN A 534 20.19 16.09 23.88
CA ASN A 534 19.91 16.74 25.16
C ASN A 534 18.51 16.37 25.67
N LEU A 535 17.49 16.35 24.79
CA LEU A 535 16.15 15.90 25.15
C LEU A 535 16.16 14.44 25.64
N MET A 536 16.88 13.56 24.94
CA MET A 536 16.96 12.13 25.33
C MET A 536 17.74 11.90 26.64
N GLN A 537 18.45 12.90 27.16
CA GLN A 537 19.16 12.84 28.44
C GLN A 537 18.48 13.64 29.55
N LYS A 538 17.41 14.38 29.22
CA LYS A 538 16.71 15.23 30.18
C LYS A 538 16.16 14.40 31.34
N THR A 539 16.50 14.78 32.57
CA THR A 539 16.08 14.04 33.78
C THR A 539 14.59 14.17 34.11
N GLN A 540 13.99 15.29 33.68
CA GLN A 540 12.57 15.58 33.86
C GLN A 540 12.00 16.13 32.54
N PRO A 541 11.79 15.27 31.53
CA PRO A 541 11.11 15.68 30.30
C PRO A 541 9.62 15.91 30.57
N GLY A 542 8.94 16.72 29.74
CA GLY A 542 7.48 16.77 29.70
C GLY A 542 6.88 15.41 29.35
N LYS A 543 5.65 15.14 29.74
CA LYS A 543 5.03 13.81 29.50
C LYS A 543 4.96 13.44 28.01
N PHE A 544 4.69 14.43 27.16
CA PHE A 544 4.65 14.23 25.73
C PHE A 544 6.06 13.99 25.16
N GLU A 545 7.07 14.72 25.64
CA GLU A 545 8.47 14.50 25.28
C GLU A 545 8.92 13.08 25.67
N GLN A 546 8.54 12.64 26.88
CA GLN A 546 8.82 11.29 27.35
C GLN A 546 8.12 10.23 26.45
N TYR A 547 6.88 10.49 26.08
CA TYR A 547 6.13 9.64 25.15
C TYR A 547 6.84 9.53 23.80
N LEU A 548 7.19 10.63 23.17
CA LEU A 548 7.89 10.64 21.88
C LEU A 548 9.24 9.91 21.95
N VAL A 549 10.02 10.08 23.00
CA VAL A 549 11.33 9.41 23.14
C VAL A 549 11.17 7.91 23.39
N SER A 550 10.17 7.48 24.19
CA SER A 550 9.98 6.07 24.55
C SER A 550 9.28 5.25 23.45
N HIS A 551 8.49 5.89 22.59
CA HIS A 551 7.76 5.25 21.49
C HIS A 551 8.36 5.69 20.14
N ASN A 552 9.63 5.29 19.90
CA ASN A 552 10.37 5.80 18.74
C ASN A 552 11.29 4.76 18.10
N SER A 553 11.45 4.87 16.78
CA SER A 553 12.43 4.08 16.02
C SER A 553 13.86 4.61 16.18
N ILE A 554 14.03 5.90 16.50
CA ILE A 554 15.32 6.55 16.72
C ILE A 554 15.81 6.26 18.15
N ARG A 555 16.95 5.61 18.27
CA ARG A 555 17.59 5.32 19.57
C ARG A 555 18.66 6.37 19.87
N LYS A 556 18.98 6.54 21.15
CA LYS A 556 20.09 7.38 21.60
C LYS A 556 21.44 7.02 20.93
N SER A 557 21.68 5.72 20.69
CA SER A 557 22.86 5.25 19.97
C SER A 557 22.91 5.75 18.52
N ASP A 558 21.77 5.86 17.85
CA ASP A 558 21.69 6.36 16.47
C ASP A 558 22.00 7.86 16.43
N VAL A 559 21.52 8.61 17.44
CA VAL A 559 21.79 10.05 17.58
C VAL A 559 23.27 10.30 17.84
N ILE A 560 23.92 9.52 18.73
CA ILE A 560 25.35 9.64 19.03
C ILE A 560 26.19 9.30 17.79
N ASP A 561 25.90 8.20 17.08
CA ASP A 561 26.62 7.82 15.87
C ASP A 561 26.47 8.88 14.77
N PHE A 562 25.24 9.40 14.61
CA PHE A 562 25.00 10.44 13.61
C PHE A 562 25.65 11.77 13.99
N SER A 563 25.69 12.16 15.28
CA SER A 563 26.43 13.35 15.73
C SER A 563 27.90 13.31 15.25
N GLY A 564 28.58 12.20 15.50
CA GLY A 564 29.96 12.04 15.04
C GLY A 564 30.08 12.00 13.51
N THR A 565 29.11 11.38 12.82
CA THR A 565 29.09 11.35 11.36
C THR A 565 28.82 12.73 10.76
N ALA A 566 27.97 13.54 11.37
CA ALA A 566 27.68 14.91 10.93
C ALA A 566 28.95 15.80 10.99
N TYR A 567 29.72 15.69 12.08
CA TYR A 567 31.02 16.36 12.15
C TYR A 567 32.02 15.83 11.11
N LEU A 568 32.04 14.52 10.81
CA LEU A 568 32.87 13.99 9.70
C LEU A 568 32.47 14.59 8.35
N ARG A 569 31.18 14.82 8.12
CA ARG A 569 30.63 15.45 6.90
C ARG A 569 31.11 16.90 6.75
N GLU A 570 31.36 17.59 7.86
CA GLU A 570 31.91 18.96 7.90
C GLU A 570 33.42 18.99 8.00
N TYR A 571 34.09 17.83 8.02
CA TYR A 571 35.55 17.69 8.20
C TYR A 571 36.08 18.22 9.53
N ASP A 572 35.19 18.36 10.54
CA ASP A 572 35.58 18.64 11.92
C ASP A 572 35.95 17.33 12.63
N PHE A 573 37.18 16.90 12.39
CA PHE A 573 37.66 15.61 12.90
C PHE A 573 37.80 15.59 14.43
N VAL A 574 38.03 16.73 15.08
CA VAL A 574 38.17 16.80 16.55
C VAL A 574 36.83 16.44 17.22
N ASN A 575 35.77 17.14 16.86
CA ASN A 575 34.43 16.88 17.41
C ASN A 575 33.89 15.53 16.94
N ALA A 576 34.21 15.13 15.71
CA ALA A 576 33.82 13.80 15.21
C ALA A 576 34.36 12.67 16.09
N ILE A 577 35.65 12.72 16.46
CA ILE A 577 36.31 11.74 17.33
C ILE A 577 35.65 11.70 18.71
N GLU A 578 35.38 12.86 19.31
CA GLU A 578 34.74 12.94 20.62
C GLU A 578 33.37 12.23 20.65
N TRP A 579 32.52 12.51 19.65
CA TRP A 579 31.18 11.87 19.55
C TRP A 579 31.24 10.39 19.17
N LEU A 580 32.11 10.03 18.20
CA LEU A 580 32.21 8.64 17.75
C LEU A 580 32.75 7.72 18.85
N LYS A 581 33.65 8.19 19.73
CA LYS A 581 34.11 7.40 20.88
C LYS A 581 33.02 7.08 21.90
N LYS A 582 31.97 7.90 21.96
CA LYS A 582 30.78 7.64 22.80
C LYS A 582 29.81 6.65 22.13
N SER A 583 29.94 6.40 20.81
CA SER A 583 29.03 5.56 20.06
C SER A 583 29.31 4.07 20.26
N PRO A 584 28.31 3.25 20.63
CA PRO A 584 28.46 1.79 20.59
C PRO A 584 28.79 1.26 19.18
N GLY A 585 28.37 2.01 18.13
CA GLY A 585 28.64 1.72 16.72
C GLY A 585 30.07 1.97 16.26
N ASN A 586 30.91 2.61 17.12
CA ASN A 586 32.33 2.87 16.79
C ASN A 586 33.17 1.58 16.57
N LYS A 587 32.67 0.43 16.96
CA LYS A 587 33.26 -0.88 16.67
C LYS A 587 33.02 -1.36 15.24
N LYS A 588 32.09 -0.74 14.52
CA LYS A 588 31.79 -1.10 13.12
C LYS A 588 32.91 -0.60 12.21
N THR A 589 33.54 -1.54 11.52
CA THR A 589 34.63 -1.28 10.59
C THR A 589 34.22 -1.46 9.14
N ILE A 590 34.94 -0.81 8.24
CA ILE A 590 34.96 -1.11 6.81
C ILE A 590 36.31 -1.73 6.44
N ASN A 591 36.33 -2.58 5.42
CA ASN A 591 37.53 -3.31 4.97
C ASN A 591 38.22 -2.62 3.79
N THR A 592 37.69 -1.51 3.32
CA THR A 592 38.29 -0.72 2.23
C THR A 592 39.19 0.35 2.80
N ASN A 593 40.42 0.47 2.27
CA ASN A 593 41.38 1.46 2.71
C ASN A 593 41.07 2.84 2.08
N PRO A 594 40.61 3.85 2.87
CA PRO A 594 40.24 5.14 2.30
C PRO A 594 41.40 5.99 1.77
N PHE A 595 42.65 5.58 2.03
CA PHE A 595 43.85 6.39 1.74
C PHE A 595 44.56 5.98 0.46
N ILE A 596 44.04 4.99 -0.28
CA ILE A 596 44.63 4.59 -1.57
C ILE A 596 43.88 5.23 -2.74
N ASP A 597 44.57 5.47 -3.83
CA ASP A 597 43.96 5.93 -5.08
C ASP A 597 43.64 4.74 -5.99
N LEU A 598 42.46 4.81 -6.60
CA LEU A 598 42.05 3.89 -7.66
C LEU A 598 41.74 4.70 -8.93
N THR A 599 42.08 4.12 -10.08
CA THR A 599 41.75 4.71 -11.39
C THR A 599 40.26 4.64 -11.69
N TYR A 600 39.57 3.67 -11.13
CA TYR A 600 38.15 3.47 -11.27
C TYR A 600 37.35 3.99 -10.07
N ASP A 601 36.12 4.42 -10.33
CA ASP A 601 35.19 4.85 -9.29
C ASP A 601 34.33 3.67 -8.83
N ARG A 602 33.95 3.64 -7.55
CA ARG A 602 32.95 2.72 -6.97
C ARG A 602 33.32 1.23 -7.06
N GLU A 603 34.58 0.93 -7.16
CA GLU A 603 35.04 -0.47 -7.23
C GLU A 603 35.69 -0.90 -5.90
N GLU A 604 34.84 -1.10 -4.88
CA GLU A 604 35.24 -1.48 -3.53
C GLU A 604 36.06 -2.77 -3.48
N GLN A 605 35.81 -3.69 -4.38
CA GLN A 605 36.55 -4.96 -4.47
C GLN A 605 38.04 -4.79 -4.68
N PHE A 606 38.43 -3.74 -5.38
CA PHE A 606 39.88 -3.45 -5.61
C PHE A 606 40.52 -2.68 -4.46
N ALA A 607 39.70 -2.09 -3.57
CA ALA A 607 40.16 -1.40 -2.38
C ALA A 607 40.10 -2.26 -1.13
N SER A 608 39.52 -3.46 -1.21
CA SER A 608 39.40 -4.38 -0.09
C SER A 608 40.73 -5.10 0.14
N GLU A 609 41.31 -4.88 1.31
CA GLU A 609 42.48 -5.60 1.78
C GLU A 609 42.06 -6.55 2.90
N ALA A 610 42.38 -7.85 2.77
CA ALA A 610 41.90 -8.90 3.68
C ALA A 610 42.25 -8.67 5.16
N LYS A 611 43.23 -7.85 5.47
CA LYS A 611 43.68 -7.51 6.82
C LYS A 611 43.44 -6.05 7.20
N PHE A 612 42.85 -5.23 6.30
CA PHE A 612 42.57 -3.83 6.58
C PHE A 612 41.21 -3.67 7.23
N SER A 613 41.13 -2.85 8.24
CA SER A 613 39.89 -2.53 8.92
C SER A 613 40.00 -1.17 9.58
N ILE A 614 39.03 -0.29 9.36
CA ILE A 614 39.03 1.06 9.91
C ILE A 614 37.62 1.45 10.39
N THR A 615 37.57 2.12 11.54
CA THR A 615 36.33 2.71 12.08
C THR A 615 36.23 4.18 11.64
N LYS A 616 35.05 4.79 11.80
CA LYS A 616 34.83 6.23 11.56
C LYS A 616 35.80 7.09 12.42
N SER A 617 35.98 6.76 13.71
CA SER A 617 36.88 7.50 14.59
C SER A 617 38.34 7.34 14.19
N ALA A 618 38.78 6.12 13.84
CA ALA A 618 40.18 5.89 13.39
C ALA A 618 40.49 6.63 12.07
N PHE A 619 39.51 6.73 11.17
CA PHE A 619 39.63 7.55 9.98
C PHE A 619 39.86 9.04 10.33
N ALA A 620 39.04 9.59 11.23
CA ALA A 620 39.20 10.98 11.68
C ALA A 620 40.54 11.22 12.38
N GLU A 621 41.00 10.30 13.22
CA GLU A 621 42.30 10.35 13.89
C GLU A 621 43.45 10.37 12.88
N GLU A 622 43.38 9.50 11.85
CA GLU A 622 44.40 9.47 10.80
C GLU A 622 44.40 10.77 9.95
N MET A 623 43.23 11.33 9.64
CA MET A 623 43.14 12.60 8.92
C MET A 623 43.77 13.74 9.71
N LEU A 624 43.53 13.84 11.03
CA LEU A 624 44.22 14.83 11.90
C LEU A 624 45.70 14.59 11.96
N ARG A 625 46.14 13.35 12.09
CA ARG A 625 47.57 12.99 12.09
C ARG A 625 48.25 13.42 10.80
N LEU A 626 47.63 13.16 9.66
CA LEU A 626 48.16 13.56 8.34
C LEU A 626 48.21 15.08 8.17
N GLN A 627 47.21 15.80 8.65
CA GLN A 627 47.17 17.25 8.62
C GLN A 627 48.36 17.83 9.40
N LYS A 628 48.54 17.39 10.64
CA LYS A 628 49.64 17.82 11.48
C LYS A 628 51.01 17.45 10.88
N ALA A 629 51.15 16.23 10.32
CA ALA A 629 52.37 15.78 9.67
C ALA A 629 52.71 16.65 8.45
N ALA A 630 51.74 17.05 7.63
CA ALA A 630 51.97 17.93 6.48
C ALA A 630 52.45 19.35 6.88
N GLU A 631 52.08 19.80 8.07
CA GLU A 631 52.51 21.09 8.62
C GLU A 631 53.94 21.04 9.19
N THR A 632 54.30 19.93 9.84
CA THR A 632 55.58 19.78 10.58
C THR A 632 56.69 19.15 9.74
N ASP A 633 56.39 18.22 8.83
CA ASP A 633 57.38 17.54 7.96
C ASP A 633 57.19 17.99 6.50
N LYS A 634 57.80 19.13 6.18
CA LYS A 634 57.69 19.73 4.84
C LYS A 634 58.31 18.87 3.73
N ALA A 635 59.31 18.04 4.05
CA ALA A 635 59.95 17.16 3.07
C ALA A 635 59.01 16.07 2.53
N ASN A 636 58.08 15.62 3.34
CA ASN A 636 57.09 14.61 2.96
C ASN A 636 55.65 15.18 2.79
N ALA A 637 55.49 16.50 2.86
CA ALA A 637 54.16 17.16 2.80
C ALA A 637 53.36 16.74 1.57
N ALA A 638 54.00 16.56 0.41
CA ALA A 638 53.35 16.08 -0.81
C ALA A 638 52.60 14.72 -0.60
N LYS A 639 53.27 13.78 0.06
CA LYS A 639 52.70 12.44 0.35
C LYS A 639 51.55 12.53 1.35
N TYR A 640 51.66 13.38 2.37
CA TYR A 640 50.61 13.57 3.35
C TYR A 640 49.36 14.21 2.74
N TYR A 641 49.54 15.29 1.95
CA TYR A 641 48.43 15.91 1.24
C TYR A 641 47.75 14.96 0.25
N PHE A 642 48.54 14.13 -0.47
CA PHE A 642 47.98 13.15 -1.40
C PHE A 642 47.16 12.08 -0.67
N LYS A 643 47.66 11.60 0.46
CA LYS A 643 46.93 10.64 1.30
C LYS A 643 45.63 11.23 1.85
N MET A 644 45.67 12.49 2.32
CA MET A 644 44.46 13.22 2.72
C MET A 644 43.49 13.41 1.55
N ALA A 645 43.97 13.76 0.37
CA ALA A 645 43.16 13.94 -0.83
C ALA A 645 42.44 12.65 -1.20
N ASN A 646 43.10 11.49 -1.12
CA ASN A 646 42.47 10.18 -1.30
C ASN A 646 41.42 9.93 -0.22
N GLY A 647 41.69 10.24 1.05
CA GLY A 647 40.71 10.15 2.13
C GLY A 647 39.46 10.95 1.84
N PHE A 648 39.59 12.22 1.42
CA PHE A 648 38.47 13.07 1.04
C PHE A 648 37.70 12.55 -0.19
N TYR A 649 38.43 12.06 -1.21
CA TYR A 649 37.79 11.48 -2.40
C TYR A 649 37.02 10.21 -2.09
N ASN A 650 37.63 9.32 -1.32
CA ASN A 650 37.08 7.98 -1.09
C ASN A 650 35.88 7.94 -0.13
N ILE A 651 35.65 9.01 0.64
CA ILE A 651 34.40 9.14 1.42
C ILE A 651 33.25 9.77 0.62
N THR A 652 33.48 10.17 -0.65
CA THR A 652 32.42 10.70 -1.53
C THR A 652 31.60 9.59 -2.14
N PHE A 653 30.55 9.96 -2.90
CA PHE A 653 29.71 9.05 -3.69
C PHE A 653 30.53 8.12 -4.62
N TYR A 654 31.63 8.63 -5.15
CA TYR A 654 32.45 7.95 -6.15
C TYR A 654 33.58 7.10 -5.54
N GLY A 655 33.81 7.26 -4.25
CA GLY A 655 34.86 6.55 -3.54
C GLY A 655 34.40 5.21 -2.97
N HIS A 656 35.35 4.44 -2.46
CA HIS A 656 35.16 3.09 -1.94
C HIS A 656 35.06 3.01 -0.41
N ALA A 657 35.07 4.17 0.29
CA ALA A 657 34.94 4.28 1.74
C ALA A 657 33.77 5.20 2.16
N TRP A 658 32.78 5.35 1.29
CA TRP A 658 31.61 6.19 1.48
C TRP A 658 30.83 5.88 2.78
N GLN A 659 30.88 4.64 3.27
CA GLN A 659 30.21 4.20 4.52
C GLN A 659 30.72 4.95 5.76
N LEU A 660 31.88 5.63 5.69
CA LEU A 660 32.38 6.45 6.79
C LEU A 660 31.54 7.70 7.04
N VAL A 661 30.86 8.22 6.00
CA VAL A 661 30.06 9.45 6.09
C VAL A 661 28.60 9.27 5.68
N GLN A 662 28.23 8.12 5.09
CA GLN A 662 26.89 7.87 4.61
C GLN A 662 26.41 6.46 4.98
N TYR A 663 25.10 6.30 5.11
CA TYR A 663 24.46 5.04 5.55
C TYR A 663 23.89 4.23 4.41
N TYR A 664 23.64 4.88 3.29
CA TYR A 664 23.12 4.27 2.06
C TYR A 664 23.72 4.98 0.84
N ARG A 665 24.03 4.22 -0.20
CA ARG A 665 24.44 4.73 -1.51
C ARG A 665 23.68 3.99 -2.60
N THR A 666 23.03 4.72 -3.50
CA THR A 666 22.34 4.10 -4.63
C THR A 666 23.29 3.38 -5.58
N GLY A 667 22.79 2.33 -6.23
CA GLY A 667 23.49 1.62 -7.30
C GLY A 667 23.59 2.39 -8.62
N SER A 668 22.81 3.45 -8.81
CA SER A 668 22.81 4.24 -10.05
C SER A 668 24.15 4.92 -10.33
N ASP A 669 24.59 4.93 -11.58
CA ASP A 669 25.80 5.62 -12.03
C ASP A 669 25.58 7.10 -12.39
N GLY A 670 24.34 7.53 -12.48
CA GLY A 670 23.93 8.87 -12.94
C GLY A 670 23.78 9.89 -11.81
N TYR A 671 24.74 9.97 -10.87
CA TYR A 671 24.64 10.93 -9.77
C TYR A 671 25.24 12.28 -10.10
N PHE A 672 24.65 13.32 -9.54
CA PHE A 672 24.97 14.72 -9.79
C PHE A 672 24.73 15.54 -8.51
N ILE A 673 25.32 16.74 -8.46
CA ILE A 673 25.07 17.67 -7.36
C ILE A 673 23.60 18.14 -7.46
N PRO A 674 22.75 17.93 -6.44
CA PRO A 674 21.39 18.45 -6.43
C PRO A 674 21.34 19.96 -6.63
N LYS A 675 20.22 20.48 -7.19
CA LYS A 675 20.05 21.92 -7.41
C LYS A 675 20.16 22.71 -6.10
N ASP A 676 19.52 22.19 -5.05
CA ASP A 676 19.45 22.78 -3.71
C ASP A 676 20.40 22.06 -2.72
N ALA A 677 21.54 21.58 -3.22
CA ALA A 677 22.50 20.82 -2.42
C ALA A 677 23.00 21.62 -1.23
N ASN A 678 22.95 21.02 -0.04
CA ASN A 678 23.62 21.54 1.15
C ASN A 678 25.15 21.36 1.04
N THR A 679 25.91 21.87 2.01
CA THR A 679 27.38 21.80 2.00
C THR A 679 27.90 20.38 1.89
N PHE A 680 27.32 19.44 2.65
CA PHE A 680 27.72 18.03 2.58
C PHE A 680 27.44 17.43 1.19
N GLN A 681 26.26 17.66 0.63
CA GLN A 681 25.90 17.14 -0.69
C GLN A 681 26.78 17.68 -1.80
N LYS A 682 27.16 18.97 -1.73
CA LYS A 682 28.12 19.57 -2.67
C LYS A 682 29.47 18.85 -2.62
N GLU A 683 30.01 18.59 -1.44
CA GLU A 683 31.24 17.83 -1.26
C GLU A 683 31.12 16.37 -1.67
N TYR A 684 30.04 15.71 -1.25
CA TYR A 684 29.80 14.29 -1.48
C TYR A 684 29.62 13.94 -2.97
N TYR A 685 29.01 14.83 -3.76
CA TYR A 685 28.82 14.64 -5.21
C TYR A 685 29.78 15.44 -6.07
N GLY A 686 30.52 16.41 -5.54
CA GLY A 686 31.40 17.31 -6.32
C GLY A 686 32.88 17.19 -6.03
N CYS A 687 33.30 16.52 -4.95
CA CYS A 687 34.70 16.26 -4.61
C CYS A 687 35.62 17.52 -4.52
N TYR A 688 35.09 18.69 -4.12
CA TYR A 688 35.84 19.95 -4.13
C TYR A 688 37.04 19.95 -3.19
N THR A 689 36.85 19.47 -1.95
CA THR A 689 37.95 19.39 -0.98
C THR A 689 39.03 18.41 -1.42
N ALA A 690 38.65 17.27 -2.03
CA ALA A 690 39.61 16.33 -2.59
C ALA A 690 40.45 16.99 -3.69
N GLU A 691 39.83 17.71 -4.64
CA GLU A 691 40.54 18.47 -5.68
C GLU A 691 41.59 19.43 -5.08
N LYS A 692 41.18 20.23 -4.07
CA LYS A 692 42.08 21.19 -3.37
C LYS A 692 43.27 20.50 -2.74
N TYR A 693 43.12 19.33 -2.14
CA TYR A 693 44.23 18.61 -1.51
C TYR A 693 45.08 17.87 -2.53
N PHE A 694 44.56 17.38 -3.65
CA PHE A 694 45.38 16.91 -4.77
C PHE A 694 46.24 18.05 -5.37
N GLN A 695 45.70 19.27 -5.45
CA GLN A 695 46.44 20.44 -5.89
C GLN A 695 47.60 20.74 -4.92
N LYS A 696 47.35 20.78 -3.60
CA LYS A 696 48.42 20.97 -2.59
C LYS A 696 49.49 19.90 -2.69
N ALA A 697 49.10 18.65 -2.91
CA ALA A 697 50.07 17.56 -3.10
C ALA A 697 50.94 17.75 -4.34
N MET A 698 50.34 18.16 -5.43
CA MET A 698 51.01 18.45 -6.69
C MET A 698 52.03 19.63 -6.55
N GLU A 699 51.62 20.71 -5.88
CA GLU A 699 52.43 21.89 -5.65
C GLU A 699 53.65 21.57 -4.76
N ALA A 700 53.49 20.72 -3.75
CA ALA A 700 54.55 20.32 -2.82
C ALA A 700 55.52 19.26 -3.39
N SER A 701 55.34 18.78 -4.63
CA SER A 701 56.21 17.74 -5.24
C SER A 701 57.00 18.26 -6.41
N THR A 702 58.21 17.72 -6.63
CA THR A 702 59.01 17.92 -7.84
C THR A 702 58.95 16.73 -8.80
N ASP A 703 58.45 15.58 -8.35
CA ASP A 703 58.35 14.36 -9.16
C ASP A 703 57.23 14.46 -10.23
N LYS A 704 57.63 14.40 -11.50
CA LYS A 704 56.74 14.52 -12.65
C LYS A 704 55.67 13.39 -12.69
N ASN A 705 56.05 12.17 -12.31
CA ASN A 705 55.12 11.05 -12.33
C ASN A 705 54.06 11.20 -11.23
N PHE A 706 54.45 11.65 -10.06
CA PHE A 706 53.56 11.98 -8.97
C PHE A 706 52.63 13.15 -9.32
N LYS A 707 53.16 14.21 -9.96
CA LYS A 707 52.34 15.33 -10.47
C LYS A 707 51.30 14.88 -11.48
N ALA A 708 51.66 13.99 -12.41
CA ALA A 708 50.73 13.41 -13.38
C ALA A 708 49.55 12.70 -12.68
N ARG A 709 49.84 12.00 -11.60
CA ARG A 709 48.84 11.31 -10.76
C ARG A 709 47.89 12.30 -10.09
N CYS A 710 48.42 13.38 -9.51
CA CYS A 710 47.61 14.45 -8.93
C CYS A 710 46.70 15.11 -9.98
N PHE A 711 47.25 15.47 -11.16
CA PHE A 711 46.47 16.04 -12.26
C PHE A 711 45.34 15.16 -12.70
N PHE A 712 45.56 13.85 -12.82
CA PHE A 712 44.52 12.91 -13.17
C PHE A 712 43.39 12.84 -12.12
N MET A 713 43.75 12.84 -10.83
CA MET A 713 42.76 12.85 -9.75
C MET A 713 42.00 14.18 -9.67
N MET A 714 42.65 15.32 -9.91
CA MET A 714 41.99 16.62 -10.05
C MET A 714 41.03 16.63 -11.25
N ALA A 715 41.41 15.99 -12.36
CA ALA A 715 40.52 15.83 -13.52
C ALA A 715 39.26 15.03 -13.18
N LYS A 716 39.41 13.93 -12.44
CA LYS A 716 38.28 13.14 -11.93
C LYS A 716 37.33 13.99 -11.05
N CYS A 717 37.87 14.75 -10.11
CA CYS A 717 37.09 15.65 -9.27
C CYS A 717 36.32 16.69 -10.09
N SER A 718 37.03 17.38 -11.01
CA SER A 718 36.43 18.41 -11.86
C SER A 718 35.29 17.89 -12.76
N GLN A 719 35.37 16.63 -13.21
CA GLN A 719 34.26 16.00 -13.95
C GLN A 719 32.98 15.88 -13.12
N LYS A 720 33.12 15.58 -11.82
CA LYS A 720 31.99 15.44 -10.91
C LYS A 720 31.26 16.76 -10.59
N GLN A 721 31.96 17.88 -10.84
CA GLN A 721 31.41 19.24 -10.64
C GLN A 721 30.53 19.71 -11.80
N VAL A 722 30.56 19.02 -12.93
CA VAL A 722 29.67 19.31 -14.07
C VAL A 722 28.31 18.68 -13.82
N ARG A 723 27.31 19.51 -13.51
CA ARG A 723 25.95 19.01 -13.27
C ARG A 723 25.35 18.41 -14.54
N ARG A 724 24.91 17.17 -14.45
CA ARG A 724 24.14 16.53 -15.52
C ARG A 724 22.69 17.02 -15.48
N PRO A 725 22.10 17.42 -16.63
CA PRO A 725 20.67 17.74 -16.69
C PRO A 725 19.80 16.58 -16.21
N GLN A 726 18.71 16.89 -15.56
CA GLN A 726 17.71 15.92 -15.13
C GLN A 726 16.40 16.21 -15.85
N TYR A 727 15.61 15.17 -16.18
CA TYR A 727 14.34 15.34 -16.89
C TYR A 727 13.39 16.27 -16.12
N GLU A 728 13.36 16.11 -14.80
CA GLU A 728 12.51 16.90 -13.89
C GLU A 728 12.82 18.41 -13.92
N ASP A 729 14.04 18.79 -14.34
CA ASP A 729 14.41 20.22 -14.49
C ASP A 729 13.63 20.91 -15.64
N PHE A 730 13.05 20.13 -16.55
CA PHE A 730 12.46 20.61 -17.80
C PHE A 730 10.92 20.40 -17.90
N GLY A 731 10.33 19.73 -16.90
CA GLY A 731 8.91 19.36 -16.95
C GLY A 731 8.59 18.53 -18.20
N ASP A 732 7.51 18.85 -18.92
CA ASP A 732 7.10 18.08 -20.11
C ASP A 732 7.91 18.39 -21.38
N LYS A 733 8.99 19.19 -21.26
CA LYS A 733 9.79 19.65 -22.42
C LYS A 733 10.92 18.68 -22.74
N TYR A 734 10.59 17.50 -23.21
CA TYR A 734 11.57 16.46 -23.55
C TYR A 734 12.68 16.92 -24.50
N ASN A 735 12.34 17.70 -25.55
CA ASN A 735 13.32 18.18 -26.52
C ASN A 735 14.37 19.13 -25.91
N GLU A 736 13.98 19.96 -24.94
CA GLU A 736 14.89 20.84 -24.21
C GLU A 736 15.84 20.01 -23.33
N TYR A 737 15.32 18.99 -22.63
CA TYR A 737 16.12 18.04 -21.87
C TYR A 737 17.14 17.30 -22.76
N GLU A 738 16.71 16.75 -23.91
CA GLU A 738 17.61 16.05 -24.83
C GLU A 738 18.73 16.96 -25.37
N ALA A 739 18.42 18.21 -25.71
CA ALA A 739 19.42 19.19 -26.14
C ALA A 739 20.42 19.51 -25.01
N ALA A 740 19.94 19.65 -23.76
CA ALA A 740 20.78 19.89 -22.61
C ALA A 740 21.67 18.69 -22.27
N ASP A 741 21.16 17.45 -22.34
CA ASP A 741 21.95 16.23 -22.15
C ASP A 741 23.02 16.06 -23.24
N LYS A 742 22.70 16.34 -24.50
CA LYS A 742 23.70 16.39 -25.58
C LYS A 742 24.79 17.42 -25.32
N ALA A 743 24.44 18.60 -24.79
CA ALA A 743 25.40 19.66 -24.46
C ALA A 743 26.25 19.36 -23.21
N TYR A 744 25.79 18.49 -22.31
CA TYR A 744 26.53 18.07 -21.11
C TYR A 744 27.80 17.29 -21.45
N TRP A 745 27.70 16.29 -22.35
CA TRP A 745 28.82 15.38 -22.62
C TRP A 745 30.11 16.04 -23.13
N PRO A 746 30.06 17.04 -24.04
CA PRO A 746 31.26 17.81 -24.41
C PRO A 746 31.88 18.53 -23.22
N LYS A 747 31.08 19.14 -22.32
CA LYS A 747 31.56 19.82 -21.12
C LYS A 747 32.25 18.85 -20.15
N PHE A 748 31.61 17.69 -19.90
CA PHE A 748 32.14 16.65 -19.03
C PHE A 748 33.45 16.07 -19.53
N LYS A 749 33.60 15.85 -20.87
CA LYS A 749 34.84 15.35 -21.49
C LYS A 749 35.93 16.42 -21.60
N ASN A 750 35.54 17.68 -21.75
CA ASN A 750 36.46 18.80 -21.98
C ASN A 750 36.98 19.37 -20.66
N ASN A 751 37.68 18.53 -19.92
CA ASN A 751 38.14 18.79 -18.57
C ASN A 751 39.32 19.78 -18.57
N LYS A 752 39.32 20.74 -17.64
CA LYS A 752 40.39 21.78 -17.52
C LYS A 752 41.78 21.24 -17.26
N TYR A 753 41.94 20.03 -16.72
CA TYR A 753 43.20 19.42 -16.38
C TYR A 753 43.77 18.48 -17.47
N PHE A 754 42.94 17.92 -18.32
CA PHE A 754 43.40 17.03 -19.38
C PHE A 754 44.36 17.68 -20.37
N PRO A 755 44.19 18.96 -20.81
CA PRO A 755 45.13 19.62 -21.68
C PRO A 755 46.54 19.67 -21.10
N GLU A 756 46.67 20.03 -19.82
CA GLU A 756 47.93 20.11 -19.11
C GLU A 756 48.57 18.72 -18.88
N LEU A 757 47.74 17.72 -18.49
CA LEU A 757 48.20 16.35 -18.31
C LEU A 757 48.75 15.76 -19.61
N VAL A 758 48.12 16.00 -20.73
CA VAL A 758 48.56 15.53 -22.04
C VAL A 758 49.80 16.28 -22.52
N LYS A 759 49.87 17.61 -22.32
CA LYS A 759 50.98 18.43 -22.80
C LYS A 759 52.27 18.16 -22.05
N ASN A 760 52.22 18.11 -20.71
CA ASN A 760 53.39 18.17 -19.87
C ASN A 760 53.77 16.83 -19.21
N TYR A 761 52.88 15.85 -19.19
CA TYR A 761 53.06 14.60 -18.45
C TYR A 761 52.85 13.31 -19.29
N ASN A 762 52.65 13.39 -20.61
CA ASN A 762 52.39 12.26 -21.49
C ASN A 762 53.49 11.19 -21.55
N ALA A 763 54.71 11.55 -21.20
CA ALA A 763 55.84 10.61 -21.14
C ALA A 763 55.94 9.83 -19.83
N THR A 764 55.16 10.18 -18.81
CA THR A 764 55.22 9.54 -17.49
C THR A 764 54.62 8.14 -17.47
N PRO A 765 55.15 7.21 -16.63
CA PRO A 765 54.57 5.89 -16.48
C PRO A 765 53.08 5.92 -16.06
N PHE A 766 52.70 6.83 -15.15
CA PHE A 766 51.35 6.97 -14.70
C PHE A 766 50.38 7.41 -15.82
N TYR A 767 50.80 8.36 -16.67
CA TYR A 767 50.00 8.78 -17.81
C TYR A 767 49.65 7.58 -18.73
N LYS A 768 50.64 6.74 -19.03
CA LYS A 768 50.46 5.54 -19.86
C LYS A 768 49.46 4.58 -19.23
N GLN A 769 49.52 4.39 -17.92
CA GLN A 769 48.54 3.59 -17.17
C GLN A 769 47.16 4.22 -17.25
N ALA A 770 47.02 5.51 -16.93
CA ALA A 770 45.74 6.22 -16.96
C ALA A 770 45.13 6.26 -18.37
N PHE A 771 45.93 6.39 -19.44
CA PHE A 771 45.44 6.30 -20.81
C PHE A 771 44.84 4.93 -21.13
N ASN A 772 45.41 3.84 -20.64
CA ASN A 772 44.92 2.50 -20.87
C ASN A 772 43.63 2.19 -20.09
N THR A 773 43.46 2.80 -18.93
CA THR A 773 42.35 2.52 -18.01
C THR A 773 41.17 3.50 -18.14
N CYS A 774 41.40 4.78 -18.47
CA CYS A 774 40.40 5.83 -18.51
C CYS A 774 39.84 6.08 -19.93
N SER A 775 38.61 5.70 -20.20
CA SER A 775 37.93 5.93 -21.49
C SER A 775 37.80 7.43 -21.79
N TYR A 776 37.44 8.26 -20.81
CA TYR A 776 37.26 9.70 -21.00
C TYR A 776 38.54 10.42 -21.38
N LEU A 777 39.68 10.01 -20.83
CA LEU A 777 41.00 10.54 -21.24
C LEU A 777 41.31 10.14 -22.68
N ARG A 778 41.06 8.91 -23.09
CA ARG A 778 41.22 8.46 -24.48
C ARG A 778 40.28 9.21 -25.44
N ASP A 779 39.02 9.42 -25.06
CA ASP A 779 38.06 10.17 -25.87
C ASP A 779 38.43 11.63 -26.02
N PHE A 780 39.00 12.25 -24.99
CA PHE A 780 39.54 13.61 -25.06
C PHE A 780 40.69 13.71 -26.06
N ILE A 781 41.57 12.72 -26.07
CA ILE A 781 42.75 12.71 -26.95
C ILE A 781 42.36 12.44 -28.42
N LYS A 782 41.40 11.53 -28.66
CA LYS A 782 40.93 11.21 -30.02
C LYS A 782 40.19 12.36 -30.71
N LYS A 783 39.74 13.35 -29.97
CA LYS A 783 39.03 14.54 -30.50
C LYS A 783 40.00 15.71 -30.82
N LYS A 784 41.28 15.58 -30.53
CA LYS A 784 42.34 16.47 -30.97
C LYS A 784 43.04 15.93 -32.21
#